data_8204c927e8f0d3d2face09a381b46ff5
#
_entry.id   8204c927e8f0d3d2face09a381b46ff5
#
_cell.length_a   1.000
_cell.length_b   1.000
_cell.length_c   1.000
_cell.angle_alpha   90.00
_cell.angle_beta   90.00
_cell.angle_gamma   90.00
#
_symmetry.space_group_name_H-M   'P 1'
#
loop_
_entity.id
_entity.type
_entity.pdbx_description
1 polymer ?
#
loop_
_entity_poly.entity_id
_entity_poly.type
_entity_poly.pdbx_seq_one_letter_code
_entity_poly.pdbx_strand_id
1 'polypeptide(L)'
;MTISAMAIHSRVISIALGILCLASIASAQKGKKQSAPSSMSTAPIIVATVGTEKIDLADVERAFQKNLSRRDTKLSAIPRDTALEFLRLYTNYRLKVQDAKDRGLESDSAVKVDLANNRRLLSETFFYDKAIADQRVDQLSRRRLKELHIGIILCAIADPVSKQWDTAGSRRKAERLITQLNAGSDFVKLARDSSDDKETAANGGMLPWISGGSIIKSVEDEAYALKAGQVSPAPVGSRFGYFIVKVFNEEPRDMVKFRHILLTPKDDRDSISTDLFADTLIAILKLKPAPQAMALRARKIEPSGDAFSDLAKAYSDDKTSASKGGYLGSAYSRSGGMDANGSRLAPGFEEAIYKLKDGEISGRVKTLYGTHIMIRDSTKKPDAFVERDAAKRTYRRLYFEEDKRLVLDSIKKVYGYRWVDQALMAFMGAIDTTKNTQDTTWSRAVTPFLADRTIYEMPRGPIAIGQFTDSLRLRIDMRGYTLNRAGLERAINKIADPLVLAQATAGLEKQYPDFAALMQEFNDGILLFKVEEKEVWSKLRFDTSDARVFYDSTKARWMSEQKYNLTEIYVLSDSAANAIDARIKKGEDISSLAAQYSQREGARDKKGFTSAVSPKTSKLAQKVIPTTKIGTVIGPFAMDAGWSIIRLEGIVPPQQKSFEAALTDLAPAYQDALQKRLTEQWLSVVRVRHPVTYDQIMIDKIWGKATSGKSK
;
A
#
# COMPACT_ATOMS: atom_id res chain seq x y z
N MET A 1 -21.11 -38.27 -8.58
CA MET A 1 -21.22 -36.86 -8.25
C MET A 1 -19.93 -36.44 -7.54
N THR A 2 -18.92 -36.11 -8.33
CA THR A 2 -17.60 -35.67 -7.88
C THR A 2 -17.61 -34.14 -7.89
N ILE A 3 -17.98 -33.54 -6.76
CA ILE A 3 -17.81 -32.12 -6.55
C ILE A 3 -16.34 -31.91 -6.18
N SER A 4 -15.69 -31.14 -7.00
CA SER A 4 -14.27 -30.87 -7.07
C SER A 4 -13.65 -30.58 -5.69
N ALA A 5 -12.84 -31.50 -5.19
CA ALA A 5 -12.02 -31.36 -3.98
C ALA A 5 -11.06 -30.13 -4.03
N MET A 6 -10.82 -29.55 -5.21
CA MET A 6 -9.91 -28.43 -5.43
C MET A 6 -10.44 -27.08 -4.92
N ALA A 7 -11.75 -26.85 -4.91
CA ALA A 7 -12.32 -25.57 -4.49
C ALA A 7 -12.41 -25.40 -2.94
N ILE A 8 -12.41 -26.52 -2.21
CA ILE A 8 -12.47 -26.53 -0.73
C ILE A 8 -11.08 -26.32 -0.13
N HIS A 9 -10.02 -26.87 -0.75
CA HIS A 9 -8.63 -26.64 -0.32
C HIS A 9 -8.19 -25.17 -0.38
N SER A 10 -8.67 -24.42 -1.38
CA SER A 10 -8.28 -23.01 -1.56
C SER A 10 -8.82 -22.06 -0.48
N ARG A 11 -9.97 -22.35 0.12
CA ARG A 11 -10.59 -21.47 1.14
C ARG A 11 -10.15 -21.79 2.57
N VAL A 12 -9.88 -23.05 2.88
CA VAL A 12 -9.39 -23.46 4.20
C VAL A 12 -7.90 -23.13 4.36
N ILE A 13 -7.11 -23.24 3.28
CA ILE A 13 -5.71 -22.78 3.23
C ILE A 13 -5.60 -21.25 3.45
N SER A 14 -6.58 -20.49 2.98
CA SER A 14 -6.61 -19.02 3.18
C SER A 14 -6.85 -18.60 4.64
N ILE A 15 -7.48 -19.42 5.46
CA ILE A 15 -7.80 -19.05 6.86
C ILE A 15 -6.67 -19.43 7.82
N ALA A 16 -5.99 -20.54 7.64
CA ALA A 16 -4.90 -20.96 8.53
C ALA A 16 -3.53 -20.37 8.14
N LEU A 17 -3.21 -20.23 6.84
CA LEU A 17 -2.02 -19.50 6.36
C LEU A 17 -2.20 -17.97 6.35
N GLY A 18 -3.44 -17.49 6.19
CA GLY A 18 -3.74 -16.05 6.27
C GLY A 18 -3.41 -15.44 7.63
N ILE A 19 -3.36 -16.23 8.68
CA ILE A 19 -3.05 -15.77 10.03
C ILE A 19 -1.53 -15.63 10.27
N LEU A 20 -0.67 -16.41 9.60
CA LEU A 20 0.79 -16.32 9.80
C LEU A 20 1.61 -15.85 8.58
N CYS A 21 1.24 -16.17 7.35
CA CYS A 21 2.11 -15.91 6.18
C CYS A 21 1.79 -14.65 5.37
N LEU A 22 0.53 -14.21 5.26
CA LEU A 22 0.20 -12.98 4.52
C LEU A 22 0.57 -11.69 5.27
N ALA A 23 0.74 -11.75 6.59
CA ALA A 23 1.25 -10.63 7.37
C ALA A 23 2.74 -10.34 7.13
N SER A 24 3.52 -11.32 6.66
CA SER A 24 4.97 -11.17 6.50
C SER A 24 5.39 -10.40 5.25
N ILE A 25 4.66 -10.51 4.15
CA ILE A 25 5.01 -9.81 2.89
C ILE A 25 4.53 -8.36 2.92
N ALA A 26 3.42 -8.07 3.58
CA ALA A 26 2.94 -6.70 3.79
C ALA A 26 3.66 -5.99 4.95
N SER A 27 4.35 -6.73 5.84
CA SER A 27 5.00 -6.19 7.05
C SER A 27 6.38 -5.62 6.82
N ALA A 28 7.04 -5.96 5.71
CA ALA A 28 8.27 -5.28 5.28
C ALA A 28 8.02 -3.81 4.87
N GLN A 29 6.77 -3.36 4.78
CA GLN A 29 6.41 -2.05 4.24
C GLN A 29 6.17 -0.91 5.25
N LYS A 30 6.14 -1.14 6.57
CA LYS A 30 5.93 -0.04 7.54
C LYS A 30 6.83 -0.19 8.78
N GLY A 31 8.13 0.03 8.60
CA GLY A 31 9.05 0.20 9.72
C GLY A 31 8.92 1.59 10.33
N LYS A 32 8.23 1.74 11.47
CA LYS A 32 8.67 2.74 12.44
C LYS A 32 10.12 2.38 12.81
N LYS A 33 11.03 3.37 12.88
CA LYS A 33 12.20 3.21 13.72
C LYS A 33 11.70 2.76 15.09
N GLN A 34 11.73 1.47 15.36
CA GLN A 34 12.22 1.14 16.68
C GLN A 34 13.63 1.72 16.68
N SER A 35 13.85 2.81 17.41
CA SER A 35 15.12 2.99 18.08
C SER A 35 15.53 1.57 18.44
N ALA A 36 16.71 1.15 17.97
CA ALA A 36 17.31 -0.08 18.47
C ALA A 36 17.00 -0.07 19.96
N PRO A 37 16.40 -1.12 20.53
CA PRO A 37 16.25 -1.12 21.95
C PRO A 37 17.67 -0.89 22.46
N SER A 38 17.90 0.24 23.08
CA SER A 38 19.04 0.39 23.96
C SER A 38 19.00 -0.90 24.74
N SER A 39 20.03 -1.70 24.63
CA SER A 39 20.19 -2.95 25.35
C SER A 39 20.26 -2.66 26.86
N MET A 40 19.16 -2.28 27.44
CA MET A 40 18.83 -2.63 28.81
C MET A 40 18.24 -4.03 28.70
N SER A 41 19.05 -5.04 28.99
CA SER A 41 18.68 -6.41 29.27
C SER A 41 17.70 -6.38 30.44
N THR A 42 16.42 -6.16 30.14
CA THR A 42 15.35 -6.55 31.05
C THR A 42 15.31 -8.07 30.97
N ALA A 43 15.51 -8.76 32.08
CA ALA A 43 15.39 -10.20 32.17
C ALA A 43 14.08 -10.65 31.50
N PRO A 44 14.08 -11.76 30.74
CA PRO A 44 12.90 -12.24 30.02
C PRO A 44 11.73 -12.44 31.02
N ILE A 45 10.56 -11.94 30.64
CA ILE A 45 9.34 -12.08 31.45
C ILE A 45 8.65 -13.37 31.02
N ILE A 46 8.91 -14.45 31.75
CA ILE A 46 8.32 -15.75 31.44
C ILE A 46 6.89 -15.79 31.95
N VAL A 47 5.92 -16.01 31.04
CA VAL A 47 4.48 -16.06 31.35
C VAL A 47 3.91 -17.48 31.28
N ALA A 48 4.59 -18.39 30.60
CA ALA A 48 4.22 -19.80 30.52
C ALA A 48 5.43 -20.65 30.19
N THR A 49 5.29 -22.00 30.34
CA THR A 49 6.23 -22.99 29.78
C THR A 49 5.48 -24.02 28.97
N VAL A 50 6.10 -24.57 27.93
CA VAL A 50 5.61 -25.69 27.12
C VAL A 50 6.70 -26.77 27.12
N GLY A 51 6.52 -27.81 27.92
CA GLY A 51 7.59 -28.74 28.19
C GLY A 51 8.79 -28.04 28.85
N THR A 52 9.93 -28.00 28.16
CA THR A 52 11.14 -27.31 28.62
C THR A 52 11.26 -25.87 28.05
N GLU A 53 10.41 -25.52 27.09
CA GLU A 53 10.44 -24.22 26.43
C GLU A 53 9.80 -23.13 27.30
N LYS A 54 10.54 -22.06 27.56
CA LYS A 54 10.05 -20.89 28.27
C LYS A 54 9.42 -19.90 27.30
N ILE A 55 8.21 -19.46 27.58
CA ILE A 55 7.44 -18.52 26.78
C ILE A 55 7.62 -17.11 27.37
N ASP A 56 8.34 -16.27 26.63
CA ASP A 56 8.53 -14.87 27.00
C ASP A 56 7.31 -14.02 26.57
N LEU A 57 6.89 -13.10 27.42
CA LEU A 57 5.85 -12.12 27.13
C LEU A 57 6.12 -11.37 25.84
N ALA A 58 7.38 -10.99 25.56
CA ALA A 58 7.76 -10.27 24.37
C ALA A 58 7.47 -11.07 23.08
N ASP A 59 7.61 -12.40 23.11
CA ASP A 59 7.29 -13.27 21.98
C ASP A 59 5.77 -13.35 21.74
N VAL A 60 5.01 -13.49 22.81
CA VAL A 60 3.54 -13.49 22.77
C VAL A 60 3.02 -12.16 22.28
N GLU A 61 3.60 -11.04 22.74
CA GLU A 61 3.22 -9.70 22.32
C GLU A 61 3.51 -9.45 20.84
N ARG A 62 4.67 -9.88 20.34
CA ARG A 62 4.99 -9.83 18.90
C ARG A 62 3.99 -10.62 18.04
N ALA A 63 3.65 -11.84 18.48
CA ALA A 63 2.66 -12.67 17.80
C ALA A 63 1.26 -12.03 17.80
N PHE A 64 0.86 -11.42 18.92
CA PHE A 64 -0.41 -10.71 19.04
C PHE A 64 -0.51 -9.51 18.10
N GLN A 65 0.53 -8.67 18.06
CA GLN A 65 0.59 -7.49 17.21
C GLN A 65 0.56 -7.86 15.72
N LYS A 66 1.23 -8.95 15.35
CA LYS A 66 1.22 -9.46 13.96
C LYS A 66 -0.17 -9.98 13.56
N ASN A 67 -0.80 -10.78 14.42
CA ASN A 67 -2.06 -11.47 14.10
C ASN A 67 -3.21 -10.48 13.85
N LEU A 68 -3.33 -9.45 14.66
CA LEU A 68 -4.46 -8.53 14.61
C LEU A 68 -4.19 -7.26 13.77
N SER A 69 -3.04 -7.17 13.10
CA SER A 69 -2.58 -5.93 12.44
C SER A 69 -2.61 -4.70 13.37
N ARG A 70 -2.63 -4.92 14.69
CA ARG A 70 -2.70 -3.90 15.74
C ARG A 70 -1.31 -3.58 16.28
N ARG A 71 -0.47 -3.01 15.44
CA ARG A 71 0.94 -2.76 15.74
C ARG A 71 1.21 -1.88 16.95
N ASP A 72 0.25 -1.06 17.34
CA ASP A 72 0.40 -0.10 18.42
C ASP A 72 -0.30 -0.55 19.74
N THR A 73 -0.94 -1.71 19.75
CA THR A 73 -1.63 -2.21 20.94
C THR A 73 -0.74 -3.21 21.66
N LYS A 74 -0.37 -2.91 22.91
CA LYS A 74 0.36 -3.85 23.76
C LYS A 74 -0.59 -4.90 24.31
N LEU A 75 -0.15 -6.15 24.37
CA LEU A 75 -0.91 -7.25 24.96
C LEU A 75 -1.23 -6.97 26.42
N SER A 76 -0.32 -6.32 27.16
CA SER A 76 -0.51 -5.89 28.56
C SER A 76 -1.62 -4.84 28.74
N ALA A 77 -2.06 -4.17 27.67
CA ALA A 77 -3.08 -3.12 27.73
C ALA A 77 -4.50 -3.59 27.39
N ILE A 78 -4.68 -4.89 27.05
CA ILE A 78 -6.00 -5.45 26.75
C ILE A 78 -6.60 -6.17 27.96
N PRO A 79 -7.94 -6.42 27.98
CA PRO A 79 -8.58 -7.14 29.08
C PRO A 79 -7.93 -8.50 29.34
N ARG A 80 -7.79 -8.85 30.62
CA ARG A 80 -7.13 -10.07 31.11
C ARG A 80 -7.61 -11.34 30.38
N ASP A 81 -8.91 -11.54 30.29
CA ASP A 81 -9.49 -12.76 29.70
C ASP A 81 -9.10 -12.91 28.23
N THR A 82 -9.14 -11.82 27.48
CA THR A 82 -8.71 -11.79 26.07
C THR A 82 -7.20 -12.07 25.94
N ALA A 83 -6.39 -11.53 26.83
CA ALA A 83 -4.94 -11.78 26.84
C ALA A 83 -4.62 -13.24 27.18
N LEU A 84 -5.32 -13.83 28.14
CA LEU A 84 -5.15 -15.24 28.51
C LEU A 84 -5.65 -16.19 27.43
N GLU A 85 -6.73 -15.84 26.75
CA GLU A 85 -7.19 -16.60 25.58
C GLU A 85 -6.12 -16.60 24.47
N PHE A 86 -5.54 -15.45 24.18
CA PHE A 86 -4.45 -15.37 23.20
C PHE A 86 -3.21 -16.13 23.66
N LEU A 87 -2.82 -16.02 24.93
CA LEU A 87 -1.71 -16.79 25.50
C LEU A 87 -1.94 -18.31 25.35
N ARG A 88 -3.18 -18.79 25.58
CA ARG A 88 -3.53 -20.19 25.38
C ARG A 88 -3.42 -20.61 23.91
N LEU A 89 -3.86 -19.75 22.98
CA LEU A 89 -3.68 -20.00 21.55
C LEU A 89 -2.20 -20.08 21.17
N TYR A 90 -1.38 -19.18 21.72
CA TYR A 90 0.05 -19.18 21.49
C TYR A 90 0.75 -20.42 22.06
N THR A 91 0.42 -20.84 23.28
CA THR A 91 0.99 -22.09 23.87
C THR A 91 0.56 -23.34 23.10
N ASN A 92 -0.69 -23.39 22.59
CA ASN A 92 -1.13 -24.48 21.70
C ASN A 92 -0.36 -24.48 20.38
N TYR A 93 -0.05 -23.31 19.81
CA TYR A 93 0.82 -23.21 18.64
C TYR A 93 2.20 -23.79 18.93
N ARG A 94 2.82 -23.43 20.08
CA ARG A 94 4.14 -23.97 20.47
C ARG A 94 4.10 -25.49 20.70
N LEU A 95 3.04 -26.03 21.31
CA LEU A 95 2.83 -27.46 21.43
C LEU A 95 2.84 -28.20 20.10
N LYS A 96 2.12 -27.67 19.11
CA LYS A 96 2.06 -28.24 17.77
C LYS A 96 3.43 -28.26 17.09
N VAL A 97 4.18 -27.14 17.19
CA VAL A 97 5.54 -27.02 16.66
C VAL A 97 6.47 -28.03 17.37
N GLN A 98 6.35 -28.19 18.70
CA GLN A 98 7.15 -29.13 19.43
C GLN A 98 6.86 -30.60 19.01
N ASP A 99 5.58 -30.94 18.84
CA ASP A 99 5.20 -32.26 18.32
C ASP A 99 5.74 -32.53 16.91
N ALA A 100 5.77 -31.52 16.06
CA ALA A 100 6.39 -31.61 14.72
C ALA A 100 7.90 -31.90 14.81
N LYS A 101 8.60 -31.29 15.75
CA LYS A 101 10.03 -31.51 16.01
C LYS A 101 10.29 -32.92 16.59
N ASP A 102 9.49 -33.33 17.55
CA ASP A 102 9.58 -34.68 18.13
C ASP A 102 9.41 -35.79 17.08
N ARG A 103 8.59 -35.55 16.09
CA ARG A 103 8.39 -36.46 14.95
C ARG A 103 9.49 -36.39 13.89
N GLY A 104 10.48 -35.53 14.07
CA GLY A 104 11.58 -35.34 13.12
C GLY A 104 11.17 -34.72 11.80
N LEU A 105 10.06 -33.97 11.74
CA LEU A 105 9.58 -33.35 10.49
C LEU A 105 10.55 -32.31 9.90
N GLU A 106 11.46 -31.78 10.70
CA GLU A 106 12.56 -30.95 10.22
C GLU A 106 13.50 -31.68 9.23
N SER A 107 13.56 -32.99 9.34
CA SER A 107 14.38 -33.85 8.49
C SER A 107 13.67 -34.29 7.20
N ASP A 108 12.37 -34.07 7.09
CA ASP A 108 11.57 -34.38 5.90
C ASP A 108 12.12 -33.62 4.65
N SER A 109 12.26 -34.35 3.54
CA SER A 109 12.86 -33.80 2.31
C SER A 109 12.04 -32.66 1.73
N ALA A 110 10.70 -32.71 1.78
CA ALA A 110 9.83 -31.66 1.31
C ALA A 110 9.94 -30.41 2.18
N VAL A 111 10.01 -30.59 3.52
CA VAL A 111 10.23 -29.49 4.47
C VAL A 111 11.57 -28.79 4.21
N LYS A 112 12.65 -29.55 3.99
CA LYS A 112 13.96 -29.00 3.66
C LYS A 112 13.97 -28.20 2.38
N VAL A 113 13.28 -28.69 1.34
CA VAL A 113 13.16 -27.99 0.04
C VAL A 113 12.36 -26.69 0.22
N ASP A 114 11.24 -26.74 0.94
CA ASP A 114 10.41 -25.56 1.20
C ASP A 114 11.18 -24.51 2.01
N LEU A 115 11.90 -24.92 3.05
CA LEU A 115 12.75 -24.04 3.84
C LEU A 115 13.87 -23.40 3.02
N ALA A 116 14.56 -24.18 2.17
CA ALA A 116 15.63 -23.67 1.32
C ALA A 116 15.11 -22.65 0.29
N ASN A 117 13.96 -22.91 -0.32
CA ASN A 117 13.33 -22.02 -1.28
C ASN A 117 12.87 -20.71 -0.60
N ASN A 118 12.19 -20.81 0.53
CA ASN A 118 11.75 -19.65 1.29
C ASN A 118 12.94 -18.83 1.81
N ARG A 119 13.98 -19.50 2.35
CA ARG A 119 15.22 -18.83 2.77
C ARG A 119 15.84 -18.03 1.65
N ARG A 120 15.93 -18.62 0.44
CA ARG A 120 16.50 -17.92 -0.73
C ARG A 120 15.73 -16.64 -1.06
N LEU A 121 14.40 -16.70 -1.09
CA LEU A 121 13.56 -15.54 -1.40
C LEU A 121 13.63 -14.46 -0.31
N LEU A 122 13.57 -14.88 0.95
CA LEU A 122 13.61 -13.98 2.10
C LEU A 122 14.98 -13.34 2.27
N SER A 123 16.05 -14.11 2.10
CA SER A 123 17.42 -13.61 2.22
C SER A 123 17.73 -12.57 1.15
N GLU A 124 17.27 -12.76 -0.09
CA GLU A 124 17.44 -11.77 -1.15
C GLU A 124 16.73 -10.45 -0.81
N THR A 125 15.45 -10.53 -0.42
CA THR A 125 14.67 -9.35 -0.05
C THR A 125 15.26 -8.64 1.17
N PHE A 126 15.63 -9.40 2.20
CA PHE A 126 16.22 -8.84 3.42
C PHE A 126 17.58 -8.17 3.15
N PHE A 127 18.42 -8.83 2.35
CA PHE A 127 19.71 -8.30 1.96
C PHE A 127 19.58 -6.95 1.24
N TYR A 128 18.72 -6.87 0.23
CA TYR A 128 18.51 -5.61 -0.48
C TYR A 128 17.88 -4.52 0.40
N ASP A 129 16.95 -4.87 1.28
CA ASP A 129 16.36 -3.89 2.19
C ASP A 129 17.42 -3.36 3.18
N LYS A 130 18.26 -4.22 3.76
CA LYS A 130 19.27 -3.84 4.77
C LYS A 130 20.53 -3.25 4.17
N ALA A 131 21.10 -3.88 3.15
CA ALA A 131 22.39 -3.47 2.59
C ALA A 131 22.28 -2.20 1.71
N ILE A 132 21.10 -1.96 1.10
CA ILE A 132 20.94 -0.89 0.12
C ILE A 132 19.81 0.08 0.50
N ALA A 133 18.59 -0.45 0.65
CA ALA A 133 17.40 0.37 0.71
C ALA A 133 17.31 1.21 1.99
N ASP A 134 17.59 0.64 3.17
CA ASP A 134 17.39 1.34 4.44
C ASP A 134 18.20 2.64 4.52
N GLN A 135 19.49 2.60 4.17
CA GLN A 135 20.35 3.78 4.20
C GLN A 135 19.90 4.85 3.18
N ARG A 136 19.56 4.40 1.96
CA ARG A 136 19.11 5.31 0.89
C ARG A 136 17.75 5.90 1.18
N VAL A 137 16.82 5.11 1.70
CA VAL A 137 15.49 5.58 2.13
C VAL A 137 15.62 6.59 3.27
N ASP A 138 16.50 6.36 4.24
CA ASP A 138 16.74 7.33 5.32
C ASP A 138 17.35 8.64 4.80
N GLN A 139 18.27 8.57 3.85
CA GLN A 139 18.84 9.75 3.19
C GLN A 139 17.76 10.52 2.43
N LEU A 140 16.98 9.82 1.60
CA LEU A 140 15.92 10.41 0.81
C LEU A 140 14.80 11.00 1.69
N SER A 141 14.46 10.32 2.79
CA SER A 141 13.49 10.79 3.77
C SER A 141 13.93 12.12 4.41
N ARG A 142 15.22 12.26 4.77
CA ARG A 142 15.76 13.52 5.27
C ARG A 142 15.71 14.63 4.22
N ARG A 143 16.04 14.32 2.96
CA ARG A 143 15.95 15.26 1.84
C ARG A 143 14.51 15.75 1.61
N ARG A 144 13.53 14.90 1.82
CA ARG A 144 12.11 15.23 1.67
C ARG A 144 11.55 16.15 2.76
N LEU A 145 12.32 16.43 3.80
CA LEU A 145 11.99 17.45 4.81
C LEU A 145 12.46 18.86 4.44
N LYS A 146 13.19 19.00 3.33
CA LYS A 146 13.75 20.24 2.82
C LYS A 146 13.36 20.45 1.38
N GLU A 147 13.37 21.68 0.95
CA GLU A 147 13.18 22.14 -0.42
C GLU A 147 14.39 22.94 -0.88
N LEU A 148 14.86 22.66 -2.09
CA LEU A 148 15.96 23.38 -2.71
C LEU A 148 15.45 24.11 -3.95
N HIS A 149 15.88 25.37 -4.11
CA HIS A 149 15.78 26.11 -5.35
C HIS A 149 17.13 26.05 -6.06
N ILE A 150 17.20 25.35 -7.17
CA ILE A 150 18.44 25.08 -7.88
C ILE A 150 18.41 25.53 -9.33
N GLY A 151 19.58 25.75 -9.89
CA GLY A 151 19.78 25.89 -11.33
C GLY A 151 20.72 24.82 -11.84
N ILE A 152 20.53 24.45 -13.11
CA ILE A 152 21.36 23.47 -13.83
C ILE A 152 21.86 24.02 -15.16
N ILE A 153 23.06 23.61 -15.56
CA ILE A 153 23.59 23.78 -16.92
C ILE A 153 23.95 22.39 -17.42
N LEU A 154 23.37 21.95 -18.52
CA LEU A 154 23.70 20.68 -19.17
C LEU A 154 24.75 20.90 -20.26
N CYS A 155 25.82 20.10 -20.22
CA CYS A 155 26.76 19.87 -21.32
C CYS A 155 26.49 18.45 -21.85
N ALA A 156 25.71 18.35 -22.93
CA ALA A 156 25.24 17.06 -23.46
C ALA A 156 26.39 16.25 -24.08
N ILE A 157 26.39 14.93 -23.90
CA ILE A 157 27.36 14.03 -24.54
C ILE A 157 27.03 13.68 -25.99
N ALA A 158 25.76 13.83 -26.38
CA ALA A 158 25.35 13.69 -27.77
C ALA A 158 25.10 15.09 -28.33
N ASP A 159 25.81 15.42 -29.38
CA ASP A 159 25.54 16.68 -30.11
C ASP A 159 24.11 16.72 -30.62
N PRO A 160 23.34 17.77 -30.33
CA PRO A 160 21.92 17.85 -30.69
C PRO A 160 21.66 17.77 -32.21
N VAL A 161 22.64 18.22 -33.04
CA VAL A 161 22.53 18.31 -34.50
C VAL A 161 23.15 17.09 -35.17
N SER A 162 24.45 16.83 -34.93
CA SER A 162 25.20 15.75 -35.60
C SER A 162 24.92 14.36 -35.02
N LYS A 163 24.33 14.27 -33.80
CA LYS A 163 24.13 13.05 -33.01
C LYS A 163 25.42 12.30 -32.69
N GLN A 164 26.57 12.92 -32.88
CA GLN A 164 27.88 12.35 -32.48
C GLN A 164 28.05 12.43 -30.97
N TRP A 165 28.71 11.42 -30.41
CA TRP A 165 28.98 11.32 -28.98
C TRP A 165 30.38 11.85 -28.67
N ASP A 166 30.46 12.92 -27.88
CA ASP A 166 31.73 13.46 -27.38
C ASP A 166 31.69 13.66 -25.85
N THR A 167 31.91 12.59 -25.13
CA THR A 167 31.97 12.62 -23.66
C THR A 167 33.12 13.48 -23.14
N ALA A 168 34.28 13.46 -23.81
CA ALA A 168 35.46 14.20 -23.39
C ALA A 168 35.28 15.71 -23.64
N GLY A 169 34.72 16.11 -24.78
CA GLY A 169 34.42 17.50 -25.11
C GLY A 169 33.37 18.08 -24.19
N SER A 170 32.31 17.36 -23.93
CA SER A 170 31.28 17.73 -22.96
C SER A 170 31.85 17.99 -21.57
N ARG A 171 32.70 17.12 -21.09
CA ARG A 171 33.35 17.27 -19.78
C ARG A 171 34.21 18.53 -19.76
N ARG A 172 35.07 18.74 -20.78
CA ARG A 172 35.89 19.94 -20.89
C ARG A 172 35.04 21.23 -20.99
N LYS A 173 33.89 21.18 -21.68
CA LYS A 173 32.95 22.28 -21.73
C LYS A 173 32.45 22.61 -20.32
N ALA A 174 32.00 21.61 -19.55
CA ALA A 174 31.53 21.80 -18.19
C ALA A 174 32.59 22.35 -17.25
N GLU A 175 33.83 21.84 -17.33
CA GLU A 175 34.98 22.32 -16.53
C GLU A 175 35.31 23.79 -16.81
N ARG A 176 35.26 24.24 -18.09
CA ARG A 176 35.44 25.64 -18.45
C ARG A 176 34.34 26.53 -17.89
N LEU A 177 33.06 26.08 -17.94
CA LEU A 177 31.94 26.85 -17.41
C LEU A 177 32.00 26.96 -15.88
N ILE A 178 32.44 25.91 -15.17
CA ILE A 178 32.69 25.97 -13.72
C ILE A 178 33.76 26.99 -13.39
N THR A 179 34.85 27.03 -14.18
CA THR A 179 35.91 28.03 -14.00
C THR A 179 35.40 29.46 -14.16
N GLN A 180 34.52 29.71 -15.15
CA GLN A 180 33.90 31.02 -15.35
C GLN A 180 32.99 31.39 -14.18
N LEU A 181 32.20 30.43 -13.68
CA LEU A 181 31.32 30.66 -12.51
C LEU A 181 32.15 30.99 -11.26
N ASN A 182 33.24 30.28 -11.03
CA ASN A 182 34.15 30.54 -9.91
C ASN A 182 34.87 31.90 -10.06
N ALA A 183 35.03 32.42 -11.29
CA ALA A 183 35.55 33.75 -11.56
C ALA A 183 34.50 34.85 -11.45
N GLY A 184 33.25 34.53 -11.04
CA GLY A 184 32.16 35.50 -10.78
C GLY A 184 31.17 35.69 -11.92
N SER A 185 31.21 34.87 -12.98
CA SER A 185 30.21 34.97 -14.05
C SER A 185 28.81 34.69 -13.54
N ASP A 186 27.82 35.38 -14.09
CA ASP A 186 26.40 35.18 -13.74
C ASP A 186 25.90 33.83 -14.22
N PHE A 187 25.36 33.03 -13.31
CA PHE A 187 24.90 31.68 -13.59
C PHE A 187 23.72 31.66 -14.59
N VAL A 188 22.75 32.58 -14.41
CA VAL A 188 21.54 32.62 -15.22
C VAL A 188 21.88 32.96 -16.66
N LYS A 189 22.78 33.94 -16.85
CA LYS A 189 23.28 34.31 -18.17
C LYS A 189 24.04 33.16 -18.82
N LEU A 190 24.95 32.55 -18.07
CA LEU A 190 25.76 31.43 -18.57
C LEU A 190 24.92 30.21 -18.95
N ALA A 191 23.86 29.94 -18.18
CA ALA A 191 22.90 28.87 -18.48
C ALA A 191 22.16 29.13 -19.80
N ARG A 192 21.68 30.36 -20.02
CA ARG A 192 21.01 30.75 -21.28
C ARG A 192 21.91 30.60 -22.49
N ASP A 193 23.17 31.04 -22.34
CA ASP A 193 24.13 31.10 -23.45
C ASP A 193 24.72 29.73 -23.79
N SER A 194 24.91 28.85 -22.80
CA SER A 194 25.78 27.69 -22.94
C SER A 194 25.13 26.33 -22.63
N SER A 195 23.95 26.30 -22.00
CA SER A 195 23.28 25.02 -21.71
C SER A 195 22.75 24.36 -22.97
N ASP A 196 22.96 23.06 -23.09
CA ASP A 196 22.41 22.24 -24.17
C ASP A 196 20.96 21.79 -23.90
N ASP A 197 20.50 21.91 -22.67
CA ASP A 197 19.08 21.79 -22.29
C ASP A 197 18.38 23.14 -22.54
N LYS A 198 17.77 23.27 -23.74
CA LYS A 198 17.14 24.52 -24.18
C LYS A 198 15.89 24.89 -23.39
N GLU A 199 15.19 23.91 -22.82
CA GLU A 199 14.00 24.14 -22.02
C GLU A 199 14.33 24.88 -20.73
N THR A 200 15.28 24.37 -19.95
CA THR A 200 15.72 25.03 -18.72
C THR A 200 16.56 26.28 -19.00
N ALA A 201 17.37 26.28 -20.08
CA ALA A 201 18.18 27.44 -20.51
C ALA A 201 17.32 28.70 -20.73
N ALA A 202 16.15 28.58 -21.36
CA ALA A 202 15.23 29.70 -21.58
C ALA A 202 14.86 30.41 -20.26
N ASN A 203 14.79 29.65 -19.16
CA ASN A 203 14.56 30.17 -17.80
C ASN A 203 15.87 30.36 -16.98
N GLY A 204 17.01 30.55 -17.66
CA GLY A 204 18.31 30.74 -17.00
C GLY A 204 18.80 29.52 -16.21
N GLY A 205 18.42 28.32 -16.62
CA GLY A 205 18.75 27.08 -15.97
C GLY A 205 17.97 26.78 -14.68
N MET A 206 17.05 27.65 -14.29
CA MET A 206 16.30 27.54 -13.03
C MET A 206 15.27 26.41 -13.07
N LEU A 207 15.32 25.52 -12.10
CA LEU A 207 14.27 24.52 -11.87
C LEU A 207 13.23 25.04 -10.87
N PRO A 208 12.00 24.54 -10.92
CA PRO A 208 11.08 24.67 -9.80
C PRO A 208 11.70 24.15 -8.52
N TRP A 209 11.20 24.56 -7.37
CA TRP A 209 11.62 23.99 -6.09
C TRP A 209 11.53 22.47 -6.10
N ILE A 210 12.58 21.81 -5.63
CA ILE A 210 12.70 20.36 -5.58
C ILE A 210 12.78 19.85 -4.14
N SER A 211 12.38 18.60 -3.93
CA SER A 211 12.67 17.85 -2.72
C SER A 211 13.20 16.46 -3.09
N GLY A 212 13.54 15.65 -2.09
CA GLY A 212 14.13 14.33 -2.34
C GLY A 212 13.28 13.45 -3.27
N GLY A 213 13.88 12.97 -4.35
CA GLY A 213 13.25 12.13 -5.37
C GLY A 213 12.57 12.90 -6.50
N SER A 214 12.86 14.18 -6.68
CA SER A 214 12.27 15.03 -7.71
C SER A 214 13.02 15.03 -9.04
N ILE A 215 14.33 14.78 -9.01
CA ILE A 215 15.22 14.86 -10.17
C ILE A 215 16.17 13.66 -10.23
N ILE A 216 16.98 13.55 -11.30
CA ILE A 216 17.94 12.46 -11.46
C ILE A 216 18.94 12.40 -10.30
N LYS A 217 19.28 11.20 -9.89
CA LYS A 217 20.02 10.91 -8.67
C LYS A 217 21.34 11.67 -8.55
N SER A 218 22.16 11.70 -9.60
CA SER A 218 23.49 12.34 -9.55
C SER A 218 23.39 13.86 -9.32
N VAL A 219 22.44 14.52 -9.96
CA VAL A 219 22.18 15.96 -9.78
C VAL A 219 21.57 16.24 -8.41
N GLU A 220 20.67 15.35 -7.93
CA GLU A 220 20.10 15.46 -6.60
C GLU A 220 21.16 15.27 -5.50
N ASP A 221 22.01 14.25 -5.64
CA ASP A 221 23.09 13.97 -4.68
C ASP A 221 24.01 15.17 -4.53
N GLU A 222 24.40 15.81 -5.66
CA GLU A 222 25.21 17.03 -5.67
C GLU A 222 24.47 18.22 -5.07
N ALA A 223 23.22 18.46 -5.49
CA ALA A 223 22.43 19.58 -4.96
C ALA A 223 22.30 19.55 -3.44
N TYR A 224 22.06 18.36 -2.84
CA TYR A 224 21.98 18.22 -1.39
C TYR A 224 23.34 18.17 -0.67
N ALA A 225 24.45 18.07 -1.38
CA ALA A 225 25.80 18.22 -0.82
C ALA A 225 26.24 19.69 -0.77
N LEU A 226 25.69 20.54 -1.64
CA LEU A 226 25.99 21.96 -1.72
C LEU A 226 25.18 22.78 -0.68
N LYS A 227 25.73 23.91 -0.27
CA LYS A 227 25.03 24.94 0.51
C LYS A 227 24.44 26.01 -0.42
N ALA A 228 23.46 26.74 0.08
CA ALA A 228 22.93 27.90 -0.66
C ALA A 228 24.04 28.86 -1.10
N GLY A 229 24.01 29.28 -2.35
CA GLY A 229 25.02 30.12 -3.03
C GLY A 229 26.13 29.34 -3.73
N GLN A 230 26.34 28.06 -3.43
CA GLN A 230 27.43 27.27 -3.99
C GLN A 230 27.10 26.67 -5.37
N VAL A 231 28.15 26.48 -6.15
CA VAL A 231 28.15 25.78 -7.44
C VAL A 231 28.92 24.45 -7.28
N SER A 232 28.52 23.41 -8.00
CA SER A 232 29.22 22.13 -8.02
C SER A 232 30.73 22.33 -8.35
N PRO A 233 31.65 21.77 -7.53
CA PRO A 233 33.09 21.96 -7.73
C PRO A 233 33.63 21.23 -8.94
N ALA A 234 32.90 20.24 -9.44
CA ALA A 234 33.26 19.43 -10.62
C ALA A 234 32.00 19.13 -11.46
N PRO A 235 32.17 18.74 -12.74
CA PRO A 235 31.09 18.30 -13.59
C PRO A 235 30.36 17.06 -13.01
N VAL A 236 29.05 17.11 -12.88
CA VAL A 236 28.20 16.03 -12.35
C VAL A 236 27.79 15.11 -13.50
N GLY A 237 28.34 13.91 -13.55
CA GLY A 237 28.08 12.95 -14.62
C GLY A 237 26.67 12.36 -14.60
N SER A 238 26.10 12.16 -15.78
CA SER A 238 24.84 11.49 -16.00
C SER A 238 24.80 10.78 -17.36
N ARG A 239 23.72 10.03 -17.62
CA ARG A 239 23.47 9.45 -18.96
C ARG A 239 23.19 10.48 -20.05
N PHE A 240 22.89 11.72 -19.71
CA PHE A 240 22.61 12.80 -20.66
C PHE A 240 23.86 13.63 -20.97
N GLY A 241 24.84 13.63 -20.09
CA GLY A 241 26.02 14.46 -20.14
C GLY A 241 26.47 14.89 -18.75
N TYR A 242 27.15 16.03 -18.72
CA TYR A 242 27.64 16.62 -17.49
C TYR A 242 26.81 17.82 -17.09
N PHE A 243 26.33 17.79 -15.85
CA PHE A 243 25.61 18.93 -15.27
C PHE A 243 26.53 19.78 -14.41
N ILE A 244 26.25 21.06 -14.39
CA ILE A 244 26.74 22.01 -13.41
C ILE A 244 25.53 22.40 -12.58
N VAL A 245 25.63 22.29 -11.26
CA VAL A 245 24.53 22.52 -10.32
C VAL A 245 24.85 23.74 -9.47
N LYS A 246 23.88 24.64 -9.30
CA LYS A 246 23.95 25.73 -8.31
C LYS A 246 22.74 25.66 -7.40
N VAL A 247 22.95 25.76 -6.10
CA VAL A 247 21.87 25.94 -5.11
C VAL A 247 21.70 27.41 -4.84
N PHE A 248 20.51 27.95 -5.10
CA PHE A 248 20.18 29.35 -4.81
C PHE A 248 19.65 29.51 -3.41
N ASN A 249 18.69 28.66 -3.01
CA ASN A 249 18.08 28.68 -1.69
C ASN A 249 17.84 27.26 -1.17
N GLU A 250 17.86 27.13 0.16
CA GLU A 250 17.44 25.95 0.89
C GLU A 250 16.45 26.37 1.97
N GLU A 251 15.28 25.75 2.02
CA GLU A 251 14.23 26.00 3.00
C GLU A 251 13.66 24.69 3.57
N PRO A 252 13.10 24.70 4.80
CA PRO A 252 12.27 23.58 5.27
C PRO A 252 11.08 23.37 4.32
N ARG A 253 10.69 22.12 4.11
CA ARG A 253 9.50 21.82 3.32
C ARG A 253 8.25 22.00 4.19
N ASP A 254 7.79 23.24 4.25
CA ASP A 254 6.56 23.61 4.95
C ASP A 254 5.34 23.35 4.06
N MET A 255 4.32 22.72 4.66
CA MET A 255 3.04 22.49 4.00
C MET A 255 2.04 23.57 4.45
N VAL A 256 1.71 24.51 3.59
CA VAL A 256 0.84 25.62 3.91
C VAL A 256 -0.60 25.37 3.49
N LYS A 257 -1.54 25.61 4.40
CA LYS A 257 -2.96 25.78 4.09
C LYS A 257 -3.26 27.24 3.92
N PHE A 258 -3.99 27.56 2.87
CA PHE A 258 -4.33 28.94 2.56
C PHE A 258 -5.65 29.03 1.81
N ARG A 259 -6.20 30.24 1.80
CA ARG A 259 -7.39 30.61 1.03
C ARG A 259 -7.09 31.80 0.18
N HIS A 260 -7.85 31.99 -0.89
CA HIS A 260 -7.75 33.19 -1.72
C HIS A 260 -9.12 33.71 -2.17
N ILE A 261 -9.13 34.99 -2.54
CA ILE A 261 -10.18 35.66 -3.27
C ILE A 261 -9.56 36.13 -4.58
N LEU A 262 -10.08 35.67 -5.70
CA LEU A 262 -9.67 36.13 -7.04
C LEU A 262 -10.63 37.20 -7.51
N LEU A 263 -10.11 38.32 -7.98
CA LEU A 263 -10.85 39.40 -8.63
C LEU A 263 -10.28 39.62 -10.03
N THR A 264 -11.15 39.50 -11.04
CA THR A 264 -10.79 39.71 -12.42
C THR A 264 -11.45 41.02 -12.94
N PRO A 265 -10.79 41.76 -13.85
CA PRO A 265 -11.45 42.84 -14.59
C PRO A 265 -12.67 42.29 -15.35
N LYS A 266 -13.73 43.10 -15.45
CA LYS A 266 -14.98 42.80 -16.15
C LYS A 266 -15.48 44.02 -16.86
N ASP A 267 -16.54 43.92 -17.67
CA ASP A 267 -17.14 45.04 -18.41
C ASP A 267 -17.60 46.19 -17.51
N ASP A 268 -18.04 45.85 -16.28
CA ASP A 268 -18.48 46.81 -15.26
C ASP A 268 -17.38 47.22 -14.27
N ARG A 269 -16.19 46.62 -14.35
CA ARG A 269 -15.07 46.82 -13.42
C ARG A 269 -13.73 46.66 -14.12
N ASP A 270 -13.11 47.74 -14.53
CA ASP A 270 -11.77 47.73 -15.14
C ASP A 270 -10.67 47.33 -14.15
N SER A 271 -9.42 47.30 -14.61
CA SER A 271 -8.28 46.88 -13.78
C SER A 271 -8.06 47.80 -12.57
N ILE A 272 -8.29 49.11 -12.73
CA ILE A 272 -8.10 50.10 -11.64
C ILE A 272 -9.20 49.89 -10.58
N SER A 273 -10.44 49.81 -11.01
CA SER A 273 -11.60 49.59 -10.14
C SER A 273 -11.52 48.23 -9.44
N THR A 274 -10.96 47.21 -10.13
CA THR A 274 -10.70 45.86 -9.51
C THR A 274 -9.69 45.99 -8.39
N ASP A 275 -8.62 46.74 -8.58
CA ASP A 275 -7.60 46.94 -7.55
C ASP A 275 -8.15 47.74 -6.35
N LEU A 276 -8.92 48.81 -6.59
CA LEU A 276 -9.59 49.58 -5.52
C LEU A 276 -10.60 48.74 -4.75
N PHE A 277 -11.31 47.86 -5.44
CA PHE A 277 -12.22 46.92 -4.80
C PHE A 277 -11.47 45.89 -3.95
N ALA A 278 -10.33 45.39 -4.42
CA ALA A 278 -9.45 44.52 -3.63
C ALA A 278 -8.98 45.22 -2.35
N ASP A 279 -8.55 46.48 -2.45
CA ASP A 279 -8.13 47.26 -1.27
C ASP A 279 -9.28 47.44 -0.27
N THR A 280 -10.50 47.61 -0.76
CA THR A 280 -11.70 47.70 0.07
C THR A 280 -11.93 46.37 0.85
N LEU A 281 -11.81 45.25 0.17
CA LEU A 281 -11.95 43.94 0.83
C LEU A 281 -10.83 43.67 1.85
N ILE A 282 -9.59 44.04 1.51
CA ILE A 282 -8.44 44.00 2.43
C ILE A 282 -8.68 44.84 3.68
N ALA A 283 -9.20 46.07 3.49
CA ALA A 283 -9.52 46.95 4.61
C ALA A 283 -10.57 46.33 5.55
N ILE A 284 -11.63 45.74 4.99
CA ILE A 284 -12.65 45.02 5.78
C ILE A 284 -12.04 43.85 6.57
N LEU A 285 -11.19 43.04 5.91
CA LEU A 285 -10.55 41.90 6.53
C LEU A 285 -9.62 42.25 7.70
N LYS A 286 -9.06 43.47 7.70
CA LYS A 286 -8.20 44.01 8.76
C LYS A 286 -8.95 44.66 9.92
N LEU A 287 -10.26 44.83 9.83
CA LEU A 287 -11.07 45.38 10.93
C LEU A 287 -11.17 44.41 12.11
N LYS A 288 -11.40 44.95 13.29
CA LYS A 288 -11.78 44.16 14.47
C LYS A 288 -13.15 43.48 14.26
N PRO A 289 -13.49 42.39 14.98
CA PRO A 289 -14.69 41.60 14.70
C PRO A 289 -16.01 42.40 14.63
N ALA A 290 -16.28 43.30 15.54
CA ALA A 290 -17.52 44.06 15.54
C ALA A 290 -17.67 45.04 14.36
N PRO A 291 -16.70 45.95 14.09
CA PRO A 291 -16.70 46.75 12.87
C PRO A 291 -16.70 45.90 11.59
N GLN A 292 -16.02 44.78 11.58
CA GLN A 292 -15.97 43.85 10.44
C GLN A 292 -17.38 43.30 10.12
N ALA A 293 -18.08 42.82 11.16
CA ALA A 293 -19.45 42.34 11.00
C ALA A 293 -20.41 43.43 10.51
N MET A 294 -20.26 44.66 10.96
CA MET A 294 -21.04 45.80 10.46
C MET A 294 -20.74 46.09 8.96
N ALA A 295 -19.47 46.05 8.58
CA ALA A 295 -19.06 46.25 7.18
C ALA A 295 -19.58 45.15 6.24
N LEU A 296 -19.67 43.91 6.71
CA LEU A 296 -20.27 42.78 5.97
C LEU A 296 -21.79 43.00 5.78
N ARG A 297 -22.51 43.30 6.87
CA ARG A 297 -23.97 43.58 6.80
C ARG A 297 -24.31 44.76 5.91
N ALA A 298 -23.49 45.80 5.92
CA ALA A 298 -23.64 46.93 4.98
C ALA A 298 -23.56 46.52 3.51
N ARG A 299 -22.93 45.37 3.23
CA ARG A 299 -22.83 44.72 1.92
C ARG A 299 -23.85 43.61 1.71
N LYS A 300 -24.84 43.47 2.57
CA LYS A 300 -25.86 42.42 2.54
C LYS A 300 -25.28 41.01 2.70
N ILE A 301 -24.17 40.89 3.43
CA ILE A 301 -23.54 39.61 3.79
C ILE A 301 -23.78 39.37 5.27
N GLU A 302 -24.45 38.26 5.63
CA GLU A 302 -24.60 37.87 7.02
C GLU A 302 -23.29 37.23 7.53
N PRO A 303 -22.68 37.78 8.59
CA PRO A 303 -21.39 37.28 9.07
C PRO A 303 -21.50 35.86 9.65
N SER A 304 -20.69 34.94 9.15
CA SER A 304 -20.57 33.58 9.66
C SER A 304 -19.58 33.43 10.82
N GLY A 305 -18.83 34.49 11.11
CA GLY A 305 -17.68 34.47 12.03
C GLY A 305 -16.33 34.27 11.32
N ASP A 306 -16.33 33.98 10.03
CA ASP A 306 -15.16 33.88 9.17
C ASP A 306 -15.31 34.84 7.96
N ALA A 307 -14.93 36.08 8.18
CA ALA A 307 -15.10 37.15 7.20
C ALA A 307 -14.38 36.87 5.88
N PHE A 308 -13.23 36.14 5.90
CA PHE A 308 -12.54 35.78 4.67
C PHE A 308 -13.40 34.84 3.82
N SER A 309 -13.95 33.81 4.45
CA SER A 309 -14.87 32.85 3.81
C SER A 309 -16.11 33.55 3.25
N ASP A 310 -16.71 34.47 4.04
CA ASP A 310 -17.88 35.22 3.65
C ASP A 310 -17.62 36.09 2.41
N LEU A 311 -16.50 36.84 2.38
CA LEU A 311 -16.10 37.66 1.25
C LEU A 311 -15.69 36.81 0.03
N ALA A 312 -15.04 35.67 0.24
CA ALA A 312 -14.67 34.74 -0.84
C ALA A 312 -15.93 34.21 -1.55
N LYS A 313 -16.92 33.77 -0.78
CA LYS A 313 -18.21 33.29 -1.32
C LYS A 313 -18.97 34.38 -2.09
N ALA A 314 -18.93 35.59 -1.58
CA ALA A 314 -19.67 36.70 -2.16
C ALA A 314 -19.00 37.28 -3.45
N TYR A 315 -17.70 37.38 -3.45
CA TYR A 315 -17.00 38.22 -4.45
C TYR A 315 -15.92 37.51 -5.25
N SER A 316 -15.45 36.33 -4.86
CA SER A 316 -14.40 35.64 -5.63
C SER A 316 -14.90 35.23 -7.01
N ASP A 317 -14.11 35.53 -8.03
CA ASP A 317 -14.34 35.13 -9.42
C ASP A 317 -13.89 33.66 -9.66
N ASP A 318 -13.04 33.10 -8.81
CA ASP A 318 -12.80 31.65 -8.80
C ASP A 318 -13.97 30.94 -8.10
N LYS A 319 -14.96 30.54 -8.87
CA LYS A 319 -16.17 29.87 -8.34
C LYS A 319 -15.90 28.53 -7.67
N THR A 320 -14.81 27.87 -8.05
CA THR A 320 -14.41 26.55 -7.51
C THR A 320 -13.98 26.67 -6.05
N SER A 321 -13.14 27.66 -5.73
CA SER A 321 -12.71 27.93 -4.36
C SER A 321 -13.70 28.79 -3.58
N ALA A 322 -14.42 29.69 -4.23
CA ALA A 322 -15.39 30.58 -3.60
C ALA A 322 -16.43 29.82 -2.78
N SER A 323 -17.03 28.77 -3.37
CA SER A 323 -18.03 27.92 -2.69
C SER A 323 -17.49 27.26 -1.41
N LYS A 324 -16.18 27.07 -1.33
CA LYS A 324 -15.44 26.50 -0.19
C LYS A 324 -14.82 27.57 0.71
N GLY A 325 -15.25 28.84 0.59
CA GLY A 325 -14.72 29.96 1.36
C GLY A 325 -13.29 30.37 0.97
N GLY A 326 -12.92 30.14 -0.29
CA GLY A 326 -11.61 30.48 -0.85
C GLY A 326 -10.55 29.37 -0.79
N TYR A 327 -10.85 28.20 -0.23
CA TYR A 327 -9.92 27.07 -0.18
C TYR A 327 -9.66 26.47 -1.56
N LEU A 328 -8.39 26.36 -1.94
CA LEU A 328 -7.95 25.71 -3.18
C LEU A 328 -7.77 24.20 -3.06
N GLY A 329 -7.84 23.64 -1.86
CA GLY A 329 -7.72 22.19 -1.64
C GLY A 329 -6.88 21.78 -0.43
N SER A 330 -6.03 20.76 -0.60
CA SER A 330 -5.14 20.29 0.45
C SER A 330 -3.96 21.24 0.68
N ALA A 331 -3.18 21.01 1.74
CA ALA A 331 -1.98 21.78 1.99
C ALA A 331 -0.98 21.70 0.83
N TYR A 332 -0.33 22.81 0.51
CA TYR A 332 0.61 22.98 -0.58
C TYR A 332 2.05 22.98 -0.09
N SER A 333 2.96 22.36 -0.84
CA SER A 333 4.40 22.59 -0.71
C SER A 333 5.00 22.99 -2.06
N ARG A 334 6.05 23.80 -2.06
CA ARG A 334 6.69 24.29 -3.29
C ARG A 334 7.20 23.17 -4.19
N SER A 335 7.71 22.08 -3.60
CA SER A 335 8.23 20.93 -4.35
C SER A 335 7.17 19.89 -4.68
N GLY A 336 6.09 19.80 -3.91
CA GLY A 336 5.07 18.75 -4.01
C GLY A 336 3.77 19.14 -4.69
N GLY A 337 3.49 20.46 -4.80
CA GLY A 337 2.20 20.94 -5.30
C GLY A 337 1.05 20.73 -4.31
N MET A 338 -0.20 20.82 -4.79
CA MET A 338 -1.43 20.72 -4.00
C MET A 338 -2.05 19.31 -3.97
N ASP A 339 -1.83 18.53 -5.02
CA ASP A 339 -2.49 17.26 -5.25
C ASP A 339 -1.52 16.16 -5.68
N ALA A 340 -2.05 14.96 -5.90
CA ALA A 340 -1.26 13.83 -6.37
C ALA A 340 -0.61 14.04 -7.75
N ASN A 341 -1.12 14.98 -8.54
CA ASN A 341 -0.60 15.33 -9.86
C ASN A 341 0.46 16.44 -9.79
N GLY A 342 0.68 17.03 -8.60
CA GLY A 342 1.68 18.06 -8.38
C GLY A 342 1.29 19.42 -8.95
N SER A 343 -0.01 19.78 -8.99
CA SER A 343 -0.48 21.08 -9.46
C SER A 343 0.21 22.23 -8.73
N ARG A 344 0.88 23.10 -9.49
CA ARG A 344 1.67 24.19 -8.94
C ARG A 344 0.93 25.53 -9.02
N LEU A 345 1.21 26.37 -8.03
CA LEU A 345 0.74 27.74 -8.01
C LEU A 345 1.54 28.60 -9.00
N ALA A 346 0.93 29.66 -9.51
CA ALA A 346 1.66 30.68 -10.27
C ALA A 346 2.80 31.26 -9.40
N PRO A 347 4.00 31.52 -9.96
CA PRO A 347 5.16 31.93 -9.17
C PRO A 347 4.92 33.12 -8.24
N GLY A 348 4.28 34.19 -8.73
CA GLY A 348 3.96 35.35 -7.91
C GLY A 348 2.97 35.05 -6.78
N PHE A 349 2.03 34.14 -7.00
CA PHE A 349 1.10 33.67 -5.97
C PHE A 349 1.83 32.82 -4.92
N GLU A 350 2.66 31.87 -5.36
CA GLU A 350 3.45 31.02 -4.47
C GLU A 350 4.36 31.84 -3.56
N GLU A 351 5.13 32.76 -4.14
CA GLU A 351 6.04 33.62 -3.39
C GLU A 351 5.31 34.46 -2.35
N ALA A 352 4.16 35.01 -2.70
CA ALA A 352 3.37 35.85 -1.80
C ALA A 352 2.85 35.03 -0.61
N ILE A 353 2.31 33.81 -0.82
CA ILE A 353 1.77 32.99 0.27
C ILE A 353 2.86 32.51 1.24
N TYR A 354 4.07 32.25 0.74
CA TYR A 354 5.20 31.84 1.59
C TYR A 354 5.82 32.99 2.39
N LYS A 355 5.60 34.25 1.99
CA LYS A 355 6.00 35.44 2.77
C LYS A 355 5.06 35.74 3.95
N LEU A 356 3.81 35.25 3.90
CA LEU A 356 2.85 35.47 4.97
C LEU A 356 3.14 34.61 6.20
N LYS A 357 2.81 35.10 7.37
CA LYS A 357 2.70 34.32 8.62
C LYS A 357 1.32 33.67 8.71
N ASP A 358 1.20 32.64 9.55
CA ASP A 358 -0.10 32.02 9.81
C ASP A 358 -1.09 33.04 10.37
N GLY A 359 -2.28 33.12 9.78
CA GLY A 359 -3.31 34.11 10.08
C GLY A 359 -3.14 35.45 9.34
N GLU A 360 -2.03 35.67 8.65
CA GLU A 360 -1.77 36.92 7.95
C GLU A 360 -2.46 37.02 6.60
N ILE A 361 -3.00 38.17 6.29
CA ILE A 361 -3.68 38.50 5.04
C ILE A 361 -2.72 39.27 4.14
N SER A 362 -2.63 38.88 2.87
CA SER A 362 -1.79 39.57 1.87
C SER A 362 -2.29 40.97 1.53
N GLY A 363 -1.42 41.76 0.94
CA GLY A 363 -1.83 42.81 0.06
C GLY A 363 -2.41 42.30 -1.26
N ARG A 364 -2.55 43.16 -2.26
CA ARG A 364 -2.89 42.74 -3.63
C ARG A 364 -1.76 41.95 -4.25
N VAL A 365 -2.07 40.76 -4.78
CA VAL A 365 -1.10 39.94 -5.52
C VAL A 365 -1.60 39.76 -6.94
N LYS A 366 -0.85 40.29 -7.90
CA LYS A 366 -1.21 40.22 -9.32
C LYS A 366 -0.61 38.96 -9.96
N THR A 367 -1.43 38.24 -10.72
CA THR A 367 -1.02 37.14 -11.58
C THR A 367 -1.70 37.27 -12.95
N LEU A 368 -1.40 36.34 -13.86
CA LEU A 368 -2.10 36.29 -15.16
C LEU A 368 -3.62 36.03 -15.02
N TYR A 369 -4.06 35.52 -13.87
CA TYR A 369 -5.48 35.24 -13.61
C TYR A 369 -6.25 36.43 -13.04
N GLY A 370 -5.56 37.46 -12.55
CA GLY A 370 -6.17 38.61 -11.93
C GLY A 370 -5.48 39.06 -10.65
N THR A 371 -6.22 39.81 -9.82
CA THR A 371 -5.78 40.31 -8.52
C THR A 371 -6.26 39.36 -7.43
N HIS A 372 -5.33 38.79 -6.63
CA HIS A 372 -5.61 37.90 -5.53
C HIS A 372 -5.45 38.60 -4.18
N ILE A 373 -6.32 38.25 -3.26
CA ILE A 373 -6.16 38.47 -1.81
C ILE A 373 -6.04 37.12 -1.17
N MET A 374 -5.05 36.89 -0.32
CA MET A 374 -4.76 35.61 0.26
C MET A 374 -4.69 35.68 1.78
N ILE A 375 -5.00 34.58 2.45
CA ILE A 375 -4.72 34.36 3.86
C ILE A 375 -3.99 33.02 4.03
N ARG A 376 -2.90 33.03 4.78
CA ARG A 376 -2.24 31.80 5.18
C ARG A 376 -2.90 31.31 6.47
N ASP A 377 -3.66 30.23 6.40
CA ASP A 377 -4.41 29.74 7.55
C ASP A 377 -3.52 29.01 8.56
N SER A 378 -2.62 28.16 8.09
CA SER A 378 -1.72 27.40 8.94
C SER A 378 -0.57 26.77 8.17
N THR A 379 0.50 26.50 8.92
CA THR A 379 1.68 25.78 8.45
C THR A 379 1.79 24.46 9.17
N LYS A 380 2.01 23.38 8.44
CA LYS A 380 2.27 22.07 8.98
C LYS A 380 3.60 21.53 8.43
N LYS A 381 4.45 21.04 9.33
CA LYS A 381 5.66 20.32 8.90
C LYS A 381 5.28 18.93 8.39
N PRO A 382 6.01 18.40 7.41
CA PRO A 382 5.79 17.03 6.94
C PRO A 382 5.92 16.04 8.09
N ASP A 383 5.05 15.05 8.13
CA ASP A 383 5.18 13.92 9.06
C ASP A 383 6.33 13.03 8.62
N ALA A 384 7.36 12.88 9.44
CA ALA A 384 8.57 12.13 9.12
C ALA A 384 8.29 10.65 8.80
N PHE A 385 7.25 10.07 9.39
CA PHE A 385 6.85 8.69 9.10
C PHE A 385 6.22 8.58 7.71
N VAL A 386 5.31 9.50 7.37
CA VAL A 386 4.67 9.57 6.05
C VAL A 386 5.72 9.83 4.96
N GLU A 387 6.67 10.74 5.22
CA GLU A 387 7.73 11.05 4.27
C GLU A 387 8.71 9.88 4.09
N ARG A 388 9.00 9.11 5.14
CA ARG A 388 9.82 7.90 5.02
C ARG A 388 9.15 6.82 4.17
N ASP A 389 7.84 6.64 4.31
CA ASP A 389 7.09 5.70 3.48
C ASP A 389 7.01 6.17 2.01
N ALA A 390 6.82 7.47 1.80
CA ALA A 390 6.90 8.06 0.45
C ALA A 390 8.31 7.95 -0.16
N ALA A 391 9.37 8.16 0.63
CA ALA A 391 10.76 7.97 0.22
C ALA A 391 11.02 6.53 -0.20
N LYS A 392 10.51 5.53 0.54
CA LYS A 392 10.64 4.12 0.20
C LYS A 392 10.01 3.78 -1.16
N ARG A 393 8.80 4.30 -1.42
CA ARG A 393 8.15 4.11 -2.73
C ARG A 393 8.93 4.78 -3.87
N THR A 394 9.37 6.02 -3.65
CA THR A 394 10.17 6.78 -4.61
C THR A 394 11.49 6.08 -4.92
N TYR A 395 12.20 5.63 -3.88
CA TYR A 395 13.45 4.90 -4.01
C TYR A 395 13.27 3.62 -4.84
N ARG A 396 12.27 2.81 -4.52
CA ARG A 396 11.98 1.57 -5.26
C ARG A 396 11.71 1.82 -6.74
N ARG A 397 11.04 2.91 -7.07
CA ARG A 397 10.68 3.26 -8.44
C ARG A 397 11.86 3.82 -9.25
N LEU A 398 12.70 4.67 -8.63
CA LEU A 398 13.68 5.48 -9.38
C LEU A 398 15.11 4.99 -9.27
N TYR A 399 15.52 4.43 -8.13
CA TYR A 399 16.94 4.23 -7.83
C TYR A 399 17.32 2.79 -7.52
N PHE A 400 16.36 1.96 -7.13
CA PHE A 400 16.65 0.62 -6.62
C PHE A 400 17.39 -0.28 -7.60
N GLU A 401 16.99 -0.32 -8.88
CA GLU A 401 17.61 -1.21 -9.86
C GLU A 401 19.06 -0.79 -10.18
N GLU A 402 19.33 0.52 -10.17
CA GLU A 402 20.71 1.02 -10.36
C GLU A 402 21.58 0.67 -9.15
N ASP A 403 21.13 0.98 -7.94
CA ASP A 403 21.87 0.68 -6.71
C ASP A 403 22.07 -0.85 -6.54
N LYS A 404 21.07 -1.66 -6.87
CA LYS A 404 21.16 -3.12 -6.91
C LYS A 404 22.28 -3.59 -7.81
N ARG A 405 22.33 -3.09 -9.05
CA ARG A 405 23.39 -3.42 -10.00
C ARG A 405 24.77 -3.05 -9.47
N LEU A 406 24.94 -1.83 -8.96
CA LEU A 406 26.22 -1.36 -8.41
C LEU A 406 26.72 -2.23 -7.25
N VAL A 407 25.82 -2.63 -6.36
CA VAL A 407 26.18 -3.50 -5.23
C VAL A 407 26.53 -4.90 -5.70
N LEU A 408 25.78 -5.49 -6.62
CA LEU A 408 26.11 -6.80 -7.19
C LEU A 408 27.46 -6.77 -7.92
N ASP A 409 27.73 -5.72 -8.70
CA ASP A 409 29.00 -5.55 -9.41
C ASP A 409 30.19 -5.37 -8.44
N SER A 410 29.96 -4.66 -7.31
CA SER A 410 30.94 -4.55 -6.23
C SER A 410 31.24 -5.92 -5.59
N ILE A 411 30.21 -6.69 -5.28
CA ILE A 411 30.35 -8.02 -4.70
C ILE A 411 31.06 -8.96 -5.68
N LYS A 412 30.70 -8.92 -6.97
CA LYS A 412 31.38 -9.70 -8.01
C LYS A 412 32.90 -9.44 -8.03
N LYS A 413 33.28 -8.15 -7.96
CA LYS A 413 34.73 -7.78 -7.90
C LYS A 413 35.41 -8.37 -6.67
N VAL A 414 34.82 -8.27 -5.50
CA VAL A 414 35.37 -8.78 -4.24
C VAL A 414 35.56 -10.30 -4.29
N TYR A 415 34.63 -11.04 -4.87
CA TYR A 415 34.66 -12.50 -4.95
C TYR A 415 35.28 -13.06 -6.22
N GLY A 416 35.87 -12.22 -7.11
CA GLY A 416 36.59 -12.67 -8.29
C GLY A 416 35.71 -13.13 -9.46
N TYR A 417 34.47 -12.65 -9.54
CA TYR A 417 33.60 -12.84 -10.71
C TYR A 417 34.06 -11.90 -11.83
N ARG A 418 34.56 -12.43 -12.94
CA ARG A 418 35.07 -11.57 -14.03
C ARG A 418 35.05 -12.26 -15.40
N TRP A 419 34.90 -11.46 -16.43
CA TRP A 419 35.16 -11.89 -17.79
C TRP A 419 36.64 -12.20 -18.04
N VAL A 420 36.89 -13.20 -18.87
CA VAL A 420 38.18 -13.43 -19.48
C VAL A 420 38.19 -12.72 -20.83
N ASP A 421 38.71 -11.47 -20.88
CA ASP A 421 38.54 -10.57 -22.02
C ASP A 421 38.98 -11.18 -23.36
N GLN A 422 40.10 -11.89 -23.40
CA GLN A 422 40.58 -12.56 -24.61
C GLN A 422 39.58 -13.63 -25.11
N ALA A 423 38.98 -14.40 -24.19
CA ALA A 423 38.01 -15.41 -24.55
C ALA A 423 36.69 -14.78 -25.01
N LEU A 424 36.27 -13.69 -24.34
CA LEU A 424 35.07 -12.95 -24.75
C LEU A 424 35.26 -12.32 -26.14
N MET A 425 36.37 -11.71 -26.45
CA MET A 425 36.67 -11.19 -27.79
C MET A 425 36.63 -12.30 -28.86
N ALA A 426 37.25 -13.45 -28.55
CA ALA A 426 37.26 -14.59 -29.45
C ALA A 426 35.84 -15.14 -29.66
N PHE A 427 35.01 -15.21 -28.60
CA PHE A 427 33.63 -15.62 -28.68
C PHE A 427 32.78 -14.65 -29.50
N MET A 428 32.92 -13.34 -29.27
CA MET A 428 32.21 -12.31 -30.03
C MET A 428 32.62 -12.30 -31.52
N GLY A 429 33.86 -12.65 -31.82
CA GLY A 429 34.32 -12.82 -33.22
C GLY A 429 33.77 -14.09 -33.91
N ALA A 430 33.39 -15.10 -33.13
CA ALA A 430 32.85 -16.36 -33.64
C ALA A 430 31.31 -16.41 -33.73
N ILE A 431 30.62 -15.41 -33.20
CA ILE A 431 29.16 -15.33 -33.25
C ILE A 431 28.68 -14.16 -34.10
N ASP A 432 27.44 -14.24 -34.60
CA ASP A 432 26.82 -13.12 -35.31
C ASP A 432 26.19 -12.16 -34.29
N THR A 433 26.90 -11.09 -33.95
CA THR A 433 26.51 -10.08 -32.96
C THR A 433 25.33 -9.20 -33.41
N THR A 434 24.93 -9.27 -34.68
CA THR A 434 23.74 -8.55 -35.19
C THR A 434 22.43 -9.29 -34.91
N LYS A 435 22.51 -10.59 -34.56
CA LYS A 435 21.40 -11.46 -34.23
C LYS A 435 21.03 -11.45 -32.76
N ASN A 436 20.03 -12.23 -32.41
CA ASN A 436 19.61 -12.51 -31.03
C ASN A 436 19.54 -14.03 -30.79
N THR A 437 19.34 -14.45 -29.57
CA THR A 437 19.32 -15.86 -29.15
C THR A 437 18.16 -16.69 -29.73
N GLN A 438 17.17 -16.09 -30.41
CA GLN A 438 16.11 -16.81 -31.12
C GLN A 438 16.56 -17.33 -32.48
N ASP A 439 17.56 -16.71 -33.07
CA ASP A 439 18.17 -17.22 -34.32
C ASP A 439 18.98 -18.49 -34.00
N THR A 440 18.80 -19.56 -34.78
CA THR A 440 19.48 -20.83 -34.52
C THR A 440 20.89 -20.89 -35.16
N THR A 441 21.27 -19.88 -35.93
CA THR A 441 22.49 -19.90 -36.75
C THR A 441 23.64 -19.10 -36.15
N TRP A 442 23.40 -18.28 -35.16
CA TRP A 442 24.37 -17.31 -34.62
C TRP A 442 25.65 -17.93 -34.03
N SER A 443 25.59 -19.18 -33.57
CA SER A 443 26.73 -19.88 -32.92
C SER A 443 27.45 -20.92 -33.82
N ARG A 444 27.17 -20.93 -35.12
CA ARG A 444 27.72 -21.98 -36.04
C ARG A 444 29.23 -22.00 -36.08
N ALA A 445 29.90 -20.87 -35.89
CA ALA A 445 31.36 -20.76 -35.91
C ALA A 445 32.03 -21.01 -34.57
N VAL A 446 31.31 -21.36 -33.53
CA VAL A 446 31.87 -21.77 -32.24
C VAL A 446 32.44 -23.19 -32.36
N THR A 447 33.74 -23.30 -32.57
CA THR A 447 34.43 -24.59 -32.72
C THR A 447 34.56 -25.30 -31.35
N PRO A 448 34.76 -26.65 -31.32
CA PRO A 448 35.02 -27.36 -30.05
C PRO A 448 36.23 -26.80 -29.27
N PHE A 449 37.31 -26.43 -29.96
CA PHE A 449 38.49 -25.81 -29.35
C PHE A 449 38.17 -24.46 -28.66
N LEU A 450 37.30 -23.66 -29.28
CA LEU A 450 36.83 -22.41 -28.66
C LEU A 450 35.88 -22.68 -27.51
N ALA A 451 35.02 -23.69 -27.64
CA ALA A 451 34.02 -24.06 -26.63
C ALA A 451 34.62 -24.43 -25.26
N ASP A 452 35.80 -25.03 -25.25
CA ASP A 452 36.49 -25.46 -24.02
C ASP A 452 37.19 -24.28 -23.27
N ARG A 453 37.32 -23.10 -23.89
CA ARG A 453 37.96 -21.96 -23.24
C ARG A 453 37.05 -21.34 -22.18
N THR A 454 37.65 -21.01 -21.04
CA THR A 454 36.94 -20.24 -19.98
C THR A 454 36.59 -18.84 -20.48
N ILE A 455 35.28 -18.49 -20.43
CA ILE A 455 34.79 -17.17 -20.79
C ILE A 455 34.51 -16.30 -19.54
N TYR A 456 34.16 -16.92 -18.42
CA TYR A 456 33.84 -16.21 -17.20
C TYR A 456 34.36 -16.96 -15.97
N GLU A 457 35.08 -16.26 -15.11
CA GLU A 457 35.63 -16.81 -13.87
C GLU A 457 34.65 -16.60 -12.72
N MET A 458 34.47 -17.61 -11.87
CA MET A 458 33.63 -17.60 -10.66
C MET A 458 34.27 -18.47 -9.56
N PRO A 459 34.01 -18.19 -8.26
CA PRO A 459 34.53 -18.97 -7.12
C PRO A 459 34.16 -20.45 -7.12
N ARG A 460 32.97 -20.79 -7.67
CA ARG A 460 32.46 -22.18 -7.72
C ARG A 460 32.86 -22.96 -8.97
N GLY A 461 33.72 -22.40 -9.76
CA GLY A 461 34.23 -22.96 -11.02
C GLY A 461 33.89 -22.06 -12.21
N PRO A 462 34.82 -21.99 -13.19
CA PRO A 462 34.65 -21.14 -14.36
C PRO A 462 33.52 -21.64 -15.27
N ILE A 463 33.02 -20.73 -16.09
CA ILE A 463 32.09 -21.05 -17.18
C ILE A 463 32.90 -21.12 -18.47
N ALA A 464 32.79 -22.25 -19.18
CA ALA A 464 33.38 -22.38 -20.51
C ALA A 464 32.45 -21.76 -21.60
N ILE A 465 33.02 -21.36 -22.73
CA ILE A 465 32.27 -20.81 -23.86
C ILE A 465 31.18 -21.74 -24.32
N GLY A 466 31.40 -23.06 -24.35
CA GLY A 466 30.40 -24.04 -24.72
C GLY A 466 29.19 -24.02 -23.78
N GLN A 467 29.44 -24.06 -22.47
CA GLN A 467 28.39 -23.97 -21.45
C GLN A 467 27.58 -22.68 -21.53
N PHE A 468 28.26 -21.55 -21.80
CA PHE A 468 27.61 -20.26 -21.98
C PHE A 468 26.77 -20.23 -23.26
N THR A 469 27.29 -20.78 -24.35
CA THR A 469 26.57 -20.96 -25.62
C THR A 469 25.31 -21.80 -25.45
N ASP A 470 25.41 -22.92 -24.73
CA ASP A 470 24.24 -23.77 -24.44
C ASP A 470 23.23 -23.03 -23.56
N SER A 471 23.68 -22.27 -22.58
CA SER A 471 22.80 -21.43 -21.77
C SER A 471 22.03 -20.42 -22.64
N LEU A 472 22.68 -19.73 -23.54
CA LEU A 472 22.06 -18.77 -24.47
C LEU A 472 21.07 -19.44 -25.44
N ARG A 473 21.30 -20.70 -25.84
CA ARG A 473 20.46 -21.45 -26.79
C ARG A 473 19.26 -22.12 -26.13
N LEU A 474 19.45 -22.69 -24.94
CA LEU A 474 18.49 -23.61 -24.33
C LEU A 474 17.62 -22.96 -23.26
N ARG A 475 18.10 -21.90 -22.60
CA ARG A 475 17.34 -21.27 -21.52
C ARG A 475 16.23 -20.36 -22.04
N ILE A 476 15.01 -20.66 -21.67
CA ILE A 476 13.79 -19.89 -22.07
C ILE A 476 13.89 -18.45 -21.60
N ASP A 477 14.45 -18.20 -20.39
CA ASP A 477 14.58 -16.88 -19.78
C ASP A 477 15.68 -16.01 -20.40
N MET A 478 16.44 -16.55 -21.37
CA MET A 478 17.43 -15.81 -22.17
C MET A 478 16.98 -15.62 -23.64
N ARG A 479 15.76 -16.05 -23.99
CA ARG A 479 15.24 -15.98 -25.35
C ARG A 479 15.06 -14.52 -25.80
N GLY A 480 15.56 -14.18 -26.97
CA GLY A 480 15.51 -12.81 -27.52
C GLY A 480 16.60 -11.87 -27.02
N TYR A 481 17.59 -12.36 -26.27
CA TYR A 481 18.74 -11.53 -25.89
C TYR A 481 19.58 -11.19 -27.11
N THR A 482 19.98 -9.92 -27.22
CA THR A 482 20.95 -9.47 -28.25
C THR A 482 22.29 -10.09 -27.99
N LEU A 483 23.03 -10.40 -29.05
CA LEU A 483 24.36 -11.04 -28.97
C LEU A 483 25.50 -10.04 -29.00
N ASN A 484 25.22 -8.75 -28.85
CA ASN A 484 26.23 -7.74 -28.61
C ASN A 484 26.73 -7.77 -27.13
N ARG A 485 27.75 -7.01 -26.82
CA ARG A 485 28.37 -6.97 -25.48
C ARG A 485 27.34 -6.79 -24.35
N ALA A 486 26.41 -5.85 -24.51
CA ALA A 486 25.40 -5.56 -23.48
C ALA A 486 24.40 -6.73 -23.29
N GLY A 487 24.06 -7.44 -24.35
CA GLY A 487 23.20 -8.64 -24.27
C GLY A 487 23.91 -9.81 -23.59
N LEU A 488 25.20 -10.02 -23.91
CA LEU A 488 26.03 -11.04 -23.26
C LEU A 488 26.24 -10.73 -21.76
N GLU A 489 26.42 -9.47 -21.41
CA GLU A 489 26.47 -9.06 -19.99
C GLU A 489 25.17 -9.34 -19.24
N ARG A 490 24.03 -9.07 -19.84
CA ARG A 490 22.75 -9.45 -19.25
C ARG A 490 22.61 -10.96 -19.07
N ALA A 491 23.08 -11.73 -20.02
CA ALA A 491 23.03 -13.19 -19.97
C ALA A 491 23.92 -13.75 -18.86
N ILE A 492 25.18 -13.28 -18.76
CA ILE A 492 26.08 -13.75 -17.71
C ILE A 492 25.60 -13.31 -16.32
N ASN A 493 25.04 -12.11 -16.19
CA ASN A 493 24.45 -11.64 -14.94
C ASN A 493 23.26 -12.51 -14.53
N LYS A 494 22.45 -12.99 -15.47
CA LYS A 494 21.34 -13.93 -15.21
C LYS A 494 21.83 -15.26 -14.62
N ILE A 495 23.07 -15.66 -14.91
CA ILE A 495 23.72 -16.85 -14.33
C ILE A 495 24.43 -16.51 -13.02
N ALA A 496 25.19 -15.45 -12.99
CA ALA A 496 26.07 -15.10 -11.88
C ALA A 496 25.35 -14.47 -10.69
N ASP A 497 24.38 -13.57 -10.91
CA ASP A 497 23.71 -12.82 -9.83
C ASP A 497 23.06 -13.70 -8.75
N PRO A 498 22.36 -14.81 -9.08
CA PRO A 498 21.84 -15.72 -8.06
C PRO A 498 22.94 -16.36 -7.20
N LEU A 499 24.10 -16.64 -7.78
CA LEU A 499 25.26 -17.22 -7.08
C LEU A 499 25.93 -16.21 -6.18
N VAL A 500 26.10 -14.98 -6.68
CA VAL A 500 26.59 -13.83 -5.91
C VAL A 500 25.69 -13.57 -4.70
N LEU A 501 24.39 -13.56 -4.90
CA LEU A 501 23.42 -13.38 -3.83
C LEU A 501 23.43 -14.52 -2.81
N ALA A 502 23.49 -15.76 -3.28
CA ALA A 502 23.60 -16.92 -2.39
C ALA A 502 24.86 -16.83 -1.49
N GLN A 503 25.97 -16.34 -2.05
CA GLN A 503 27.21 -16.11 -1.31
C GLN A 503 27.11 -14.92 -0.34
N ALA A 504 26.59 -13.79 -0.79
CA ALA A 504 26.40 -12.59 0.03
C ALA A 504 25.41 -12.81 1.20
N THR A 505 24.47 -13.73 1.03
CA THR A 505 23.40 -14.01 2.02
C THR A 505 23.68 -15.25 2.89
N ALA A 506 24.83 -15.93 2.70
CA ALA A 506 25.14 -17.20 3.38
C ALA A 506 25.23 -17.10 4.92
N GLY A 507 25.54 -15.93 5.45
CA GLY A 507 25.74 -15.69 6.88
C GLY A 507 24.72 -14.74 7.53
N LEU A 508 23.60 -14.43 6.87
CA LEU A 508 22.64 -13.44 7.34
C LEU A 508 22.09 -13.72 8.73
N GLU A 509 21.82 -14.99 9.07
CA GLU A 509 21.31 -15.39 10.39
C GLU A 509 22.30 -15.08 11.52
N LYS A 510 23.61 -15.16 11.24
CA LYS A 510 24.67 -14.83 12.21
C LYS A 510 24.85 -13.31 12.34
N GLN A 511 24.69 -12.60 11.24
CA GLN A 511 24.92 -11.16 11.16
C GLN A 511 23.71 -10.34 11.66
N TYR A 512 22.50 -10.84 11.42
CA TYR A 512 21.26 -10.12 11.71
C TYR A 512 20.32 -10.99 12.57
N PRO A 513 20.19 -10.71 13.85
CA PRO A 513 19.26 -11.42 14.74
C PRO A 513 17.80 -11.36 14.25
N ASP A 514 17.40 -10.24 13.63
CA ASP A 514 16.05 -10.08 13.04
C ASP A 514 15.80 -11.07 11.90
N PHE A 515 16.83 -11.37 11.11
CA PHE A 515 16.71 -12.36 10.04
C PHE A 515 16.67 -13.78 10.60
N ALA A 516 17.47 -14.06 11.62
CA ALA A 516 17.44 -15.36 12.32
C ALA A 516 16.05 -15.62 12.91
N ALA A 517 15.47 -14.61 13.59
CA ALA A 517 14.11 -14.71 14.12
C ALA A 517 13.05 -14.93 13.04
N LEU A 518 13.17 -14.22 11.91
CA LEU A 518 12.30 -14.40 10.76
C LEU A 518 12.39 -15.82 10.20
N MET A 519 13.59 -16.36 10.04
CA MET A 519 13.79 -17.73 9.55
C MET A 519 13.25 -18.78 10.52
N GLN A 520 13.37 -18.54 11.83
CA GLN A 520 12.79 -19.41 12.84
C GLN A 520 11.25 -19.42 12.76
N GLU A 521 10.62 -18.26 12.59
CA GLU A 521 9.16 -18.16 12.40
C GLU A 521 8.70 -18.93 11.16
N PHE A 522 9.45 -18.84 10.05
CA PHE A 522 9.15 -19.60 8.83
C PHE A 522 9.29 -21.11 9.03
N ASN A 523 10.35 -21.54 9.70
CA ASN A 523 10.55 -22.95 10.04
C ASN A 523 9.37 -23.47 10.88
N ASP A 524 9.05 -22.78 11.96
CA ASP A 524 7.94 -23.13 12.82
C ASP A 524 6.59 -23.15 12.08
N GLY A 525 6.38 -22.21 11.13
CA GLY A 525 5.18 -22.16 10.29
C GLY A 525 5.06 -23.36 9.33
N ILE A 526 6.16 -23.78 8.69
CA ILE A 526 6.17 -24.97 7.81
C ILE A 526 5.93 -26.25 8.65
N LEU A 527 6.57 -26.36 9.80
CA LEU A 527 6.39 -27.49 10.70
C LEU A 527 4.96 -27.60 11.21
N LEU A 528 4.37 -26.46 11.61
CA LEU A 528 2.97 -26.37 12.01
C LEU A 528 2.04 -26.85 10.88
N PHE A 529 2.25 -26.35 9.66
CA PHE A 529 1.46 -26.77 8.50
C PHE A 529 1.53 -28.28 8.29
N LYS A 530 2.73 -28.85 8.30
CA LYS A 530 2.94 -30.27 8.04
C LYS A 530 2.35 -31.16 9.12
N VAL A 531 2.44 -30.79 10.38
CA VAL A 531 1.86 -31.59 11.47
C VAL A 531 0.33 -31.45 11.49
N GLU A 532 -0.24 -30.27 11.22
CA GLU A 532 -1.68 -30.09 11.10
C GLU A 532 -2.25 -30.84 9.88
N GLU A 533 -1.53 -30.86 8.76
CA GLU A 533 -1.90 -31.69 7.60
C GLU A 533 -2.06 -33.15 7.99
N LYS A 534 -1.10 -33.69 8.73
CA LYS A 534 -1.12 -35.11 9.18
C LYS A 534 -2.18 -35.38 10.24
N GLU A 535 -2.33 -34.53 11.22
CA GLU A 535 -3.16 -34.80 12.41
C GLU A 535 -4.62 -34.33 12.26
N VAL A 536 -4.86 -33.34 11.43
CA VAL A 536 -6.18 -32.71 11.32
C VAL A 536 -6.69 -32.79 9.89
N TRP A 537 -6.02 -32.13 8.94
CA TRP A 537 -6.63 -31.86 7.63
C TRP A 537 -6.79 -33.10 6.75
N SER A 538 -5.84 -34.02 6.77
CA SER A 538 -5.96 -35.30 6.05
C SER A 538 -7.09 -36.21 6.60
N LYS A 539 -7.53 -35.93 7.83
CA LYS A 539 -8.61 -36.67 8.53
C LYS A 539 -9.97 -35.97 8.39
N LEU A 540 -10.02 -34.72 7.83
CA LEU A 540 -11.26 -33.98 7.62
C LEU A 540 -12.03 -34.56 6.42
N ARG A 541 -12.79 -35.63 6.66
CA ARG A 541 -13.69 -36.21 5.68
C ARG A 541 -15.13 -36.03 6.13
N PHE A 542 -16.01 -35.74 5.17
CA PHE A 542 -17.43 -35.72 5.48
C PHE A 542 -17.94 -37.16 5.58
N ASP A 543 -18.22 -37.60 6.79
CA ASP A 543 -18.90 -38.86 7.06
C ASP A 543 -20.37 -38.61 7.33
N THR A 544 -21.25 -39.24 6.54
CA THR A 544 -22.70 -39.04 6.64
C THR A 544 -23.27 -39.54 7.95
N SER A 545 -22.73 -40.63 8.53
CA SER A 545 -23.18 -41.20 9.80
C SER A 545 -22.85 -40.26 10.95
N ASP A 546 -21.60 -39.83 11.02
CA ASP A 546 -21.12 -38.85 12.02
C ASP A 546 -21.85 -37.48 11.89
N ALA A 547 -22.04 -37.04 10.65
CA ALA A 547 -22.76 -35.80 10.37
C ALA A 547 -24.24 -35.87 10.79
N ARG A 548 -24.87 -37.06 10.70
CA ARG A 548 -26.23 -37.27 11.19
C ARG A 548 -26.29 -37.21 12.72
N VAL A 549 -25.32 -37.83 13.42
CA VAL A 549 -25.20 -37.71 14.88
C VAL A 549 -24.99 -36.25 15.29
N PHE A 550 -24.17 -35.50 14.55
CA PHE A 550 -23.95 -34.08 14.79
C PHE A 550 -25.24 -33.25 14.56
N TYR A 551 -25.98 -33.58 13.49
CA TYR A 551 -27.28 -32.93 13.23
C TYR A 551 -28.25 -33.19 14.39
N ASP A 552 -28.38 -34.45 14.83
CA ASP A 552 -29.33 -34.80 15.91
C ASP A 552 -28.96 -34.13 17.24
N SER A 553 -27.67 -34.04 17.56
CA SER A 553 -27.17 -33.36 18.78
C SER A 553 -27.31 -31.84 18.72
N THR A 554 -27.41 -31.26 17.53
CA THR A 554 -27.52 -29.80 17.29
C THR A 554 -28.82 -29.41 16.62
N LYS A 555 -29.82 -30.27 16.67
CA LYS A 555 -31.06 -30.18 15.90
C LYS A 555 -31.77 -28.82 15.99
N ALA A 556 -31.80 -28.21 17.18
CA ALA A 556 -32.41 -26.89 17.39
C ALA A 556 -31.75 -25.74 16.56
N ARG A 557 -30.56 -25.96 16.01
CA ARG A 557 -29.88 -24.97 15.17
C ARG A 557 -30.33 -24.98 13.70
N TRP A 558 -30.95 -26.09 13.25
CA TRP A 558 -31.29 -26.32 11.85
C TRP A 558 -32.75 -26.03 11.57
N MET A 559 -33.16 -24.80 11.81
CA MET A 559 -34.51 -24.34 11.57
C MET A 559 -34.58 -23.65 10.20
N SER A 560 -35.74 -23.79 9.52
CA SER A 560 -36.06 -22.93 8.40
C SER A 560 -36.23 -21.49 8.89
N GLU A 561 -36.07 -20.53 8.01
CA GLU A 561 -36.38 -19.16 8.35
C GLU A 561 -37.91 -18.93 8.43
N GLN A 562 -38.31 -17.97 9.22
CA GLN A 562 -39.67 -17.44 9.17
C GLN A 562 -39.94 -16.82 7.82
N LYS A 563 -41.09 -17.13 7.22
CA LYS A 563 -41.56 -16.55 5.96
C LYS A 563 -42.90 -15.91 6.11
N TYR A 564 -43.28 -15.10 5.14
CA TYR A 564 -44.50 -14.35 5.16
C TYR A 564 -45.35 -14.64 3.92
N ASN A 565 -46.66 -14.72 4.10
CA ASN A 565 -47.63 -14.68 3.03
C ASN A 565 -48.04 -13.21 2.86
N LEU A 566 -47.87 -12.67 1.66
CA LEU A 566 -48.09 -11.25 1.38
C LEU A 566 -49.05 -11.09 0.20
N THR A 567 -49.90 -10.07 0.27
CA THR A 567 -50.62 -9.54 -0.90
C THR A 567 -49.96 -8.20 -1.27
N GLU A 568 -49.51 -8.05 -2.50
CA GLU A 568 -48.85 -6.83 -3.01
C GLU A 568 -49.68 -6.15 -4.09
N ILE A 569 -49.78 -4.84 -4.00
CA ILE A 569 -50.14 -3.97 -5.14
C ILE A 569 -48.91 -3.20 -5.52
N TYR A 570 -48.50 -3.33 -6.77
CA TYR A 570 -47.34 -2.60 -7.34
C TYR A 570 -47.82 -1.66 -8.43
N VAL A 571 -47.47 -0.38 -8.38
CA VAL A 571 -47.80 0.64 -9.40
C VAL A 571 -46.54 1.50 -9.70
N LEU A 572 -46.51 2.08 -10.91
CA LEU A 572 -45.36 2.87 -11.36
C LEU A 572 -45.34 4.32 -10.89
N SER A 573 -46.48 4.85 -10.35
CA SER A 573 -46.54 6.23 -9.88
C SER A 573 -46.92 6.35 -8.40
N ASP A 574 -46.31 7.32 -7.74
CA ASP A 574 -46.62 7.67 -6.35
C ASP A 574 -48.09 8.08 -6.17
N SER A 575 -48.62 8.88 -7.09
CA SER A 575 -50.01 9.34 -7.03
C SER A 575 -51.00 8.19 -7.14
N ALA A 576 -50.74 7.18 -7.96
CA ALA A 576 -51.58 5.99 -8.04
C ALA A 576 -51.48 5.14 -6.76
N ALA A 577 -50.29 5.00 -6.18
CA ALA A 577 -50.09 4.30 -4.92
C ALA A 577 -50.88 4.96 -3.78
N ASN A 578 -50.77 6.27 -3.65
CA ASN A 578 -51.49 7.05 -2.62
C ASN A 578 -52.99 7.00 -2.83
N ALA A 579 -53.52 7.05 -4.05
CA ALA A 579 -54.92 6.91 -4.35
C ALA A 579 -55.48 5.52 -3.95
N ILE A 580 -54.69 4.46 -4.22
CA ILE A 580 -55.05 3.09 -3.84
C ILE A 580 -55.00 2.92 -2.32
N ASP A 581 -54.01 3.46 -1.64
CA ASP A 581 -53.88 3.43 -0.19
C ASP A 581 -55.08 4.11 0.48
N ALA A 582 -55.54 5.26 -0.06
CA ALA A 582 -56.73 5.94 0.43
C ALA A 582 -58.02 5.09 0.27
N ARG A 583 -58.13 4.26 -0.76
CA ARG A 583 -59.23 3.32 -0.96
C ARG A 583 -59.18 2.14 0.03
N ILE A 584 -57.98 1.60 0.26
CA ILE A 584 -57.77 0.56 1.27
C ILE A 584 -58.16 1.08 2.66
N LYS A 585 -57.76 2.31 3.01
CA LYS A 585 -58.13 2.96 4.26
C LYS A 585 -59.64 3.20 4.42
N LYS A 586 -60.39 3.27 3.32
CA LYS A 586 -61.85 3.33 3.30
C LYS A 586 -62.52 1.95 3.37
N GLY A 587 -61.77 0.87 3.46
CA GLY A 587 -62.25 -0.48 3.62
C GLY A 587 -62.34 -1.33 2.35
N GLU A 588 -61.83 -0.84 1.21
CA GLU A 588 -61.81 -1.67 0.00
C GLU A 588 -60.75 -2.78 0.14
N ASP A 589 -61.09 -3.97 -0.38
CA ASP A 589 -60.23 -5.13 -0.25
C ASP A 589 -58.99 -5.04 -1.14
N ILE A 590 -57.82 -5.18 -0.51
CA ILE A 590 -56.51 -5.07 -1.19
C ILE A 590 -56.36 -6.11 -2.30
N SER A 591 -56.91 -7.32 -2.16
CA SER A 591 -56.81 -8.37 -3.17
C SER A 591 -57.60 -8.03 -4.43
N SER A 592 -58.74 -7.42 -4.28
CA SER A 592 -59.58 -6.92 -5.38
C SER A 592 -58.89 -5.77 -6.10
N LEU A 593 -58.28 -4.85 -5.34
CA LEU A 593 -57.49 -3.75 -5.89
C LEU A 593 -56.22 -4.24 -6.58
N ALA A 594 -55.54 -5.29 -6.07
CA ALA A 594 -54.39 -5.89 -6.68
C ALA A 594 -54.72 -6.52 -8.04
N ALA A 595 -55.86 -7.23 -8.14
CA ALA A 595 -56.33 -7.80 -9.40
C ALA A 595 -56.63 -6.72 -10.46
N GLN A 596 -57.09 -5.54 -10.02
CA GLN A 596 -57.45 -4.46 -10.92
C GLN A 596 -56.28 -3.57 -11.32
N TYR A 597 -55.40 -3.20 -10.36
CA TYR A 597 -54.43 -2.13 -10.53
C TYR A 597 -52.98 -2.57 -10.50
N SER A 598 -52.63 -3.75 -9.98
CA SER A 598 -51.21 -4.13 -9.88
C SER A 598 -50.54 -4.21 -11.28
N GLN A 599 -49.41 -3.57 -11.40
CA GLN A 599 -48.62 -3.51 -12.65
C GLN A 599 -47.42 -4.47 -12.64
N ARG A 600 -47.28 -5.27 -11.58
CA ARG A 600 -46.29 -6.33 -11.56
C ARG A 600 -46.75 -7.51 -12.42
N GLU A 601 -45.89 -8.02 -13.30
CA GLU A 601 -46.20 -9.14 -14.19
C GLU A 601 -46.72 -10.37 -13.40
N GLY A 602 -47.82 -10.94 -13.87
CA GLY A 602 -48.48 -12.10 -13.27
C GLY A 602 -49.12 -11.87 -11.90
N ALA A 603 -49.12 -10.65 -11.35
CA ALA A 603 -49.67 -10.36 -10.03
C ALA A 603 -51.19 -10.27 -10.03
N ARG A 604 -51.82 -9.76 -11.11
CA ARG A 604 -53.28 -9.60 -11.21
C ARG A 604 -54.03 -10.92 -11.10
N ASP A 605 -53.55 -11.95 -11.79
CA ASP A 605 -54.16 -13.28 -11.82
C ASP A 605 -54.18 -13.94 -10.44
N LYS A 606 -53.16 -13.64 -9.63
CA LYS A 606 -52.99 -14.10 -8.25
C LYS A 606 -53.58 -13.12 -7.23
N LYS A 607 -54.26 -12.08 -7.68
CA LYS A 607 -54.77 -11.00 -6.83
C LYS A 607 -53.71 -10.41 -5.89
N GLY A 608 -52.45 -10.32 -6.37
CA GLY A 608 -51.30 -9.84 -5.63
C GLY A 608 -50.72 -10.82 -4.60
N PHE A 609 -51.29 -11.99 -4.42
CA PHE A 609 -50.89 -12.93 -3.36
C PHE A 609 -49.60 -13.67 -3.71
N THR A 610 -48.70 -13.72 -2.74
CA THR A 610 -47.46 -14.52 -2.81
C THR A 610 -47.24 -15.21 -1.46
N SER A 611 -47.10 -16.54 -1.50
CA SER A 611 -46.89 -17.36 -0.30
C SER A 611 -45.41 -17.55 0.05
N ALA A 612 -45.13 -17.73 1.33
CA ALA A 612 -43.86 -18.16 1.88
C ALA A 612 -42.64 -17.30 1.42
N VAL A 613 -42.83 -15.99 1.38
CA VAL A 613 -41.81 -15.02 0.97
C VAL A 613 -40.76 -14.87 2.07
N SER A 614 -39.51 -15.04 1.71
CA SER A 614 -38.35 -14.96 2.64
C SER A 614 -37.89 -13.52 2.84
N PRO A 615 -37.68 -13.06 4.09
CA PRO A 615 -37.05 -11.77 4.36
C PRO A 615 -35.57 -11.69 3.94
N LYS A 616 -34.90 -12.81 3.73
CA LYS A 616 -33.51 -12.81 3.23
C LYS A 616 -33.41 -12.47 1.75
N THR A 617 -34.40 -12.84 0.97
CA THR A 617 -34.37 -12.71 -0.49
C THR A 617 -35.35 -11.70 -1.04
N SER A 618 -36.34 -11.28 -0.26
CA SER A 618 -37.41 -10.37 -0.71
C SER A 618 -37.40 -9.05 0.03
N LYS A 619 -37.23 -7.96 -0.69
CA LYS A 619 -37.33 -6.59 -0.18
C LYS A 619 -38.73 -6.30 0.39
N LEU A 620 -39.78 -6.95 -0.15
CA LEU A 620 -41.14 -6.82 0.36
C LEU A 620 -41.25 -7.42 1.76
N ALA A 621 -40.76 -8.64 1.94
CA ALA A 621 -40.79 -9.32 3.23
C ALA A 621 -39.91 -8.60 4.29
N GLN A 622 -38.88 -7.87 3.89
CA GLN A 622 -38.08 -7.03 4.79
C GLN A 622 -38.84 -5.84 5.38
N LYS A 623 -39.97 -5.45 4.78
CA LYS A 623 -40.82 -4.39 5.33
C LYS A 623 -41.74 -4.88 6.50
N VAL A 624 -41.84 -6.20 6.65
CA VAL A 624 -42.59 -6.80 7.76
C VAL A 624 -41.68 -6.88 8.98
N ILE A 625 -41.98 -6.13 10.02
CA ILE A 625 -41.25 -6.18 11.30
C ILE A 625 -41.85 -7.25 12.23
N PRO A 626 -41.11 -7.76 13.23
CA PRO A 626 -41.56 -8.82 14.12
C PRO A 626 -42.88 -8.53 14.86
N THR A 627 -43.23 -7.25 15.07
CA THR A 627 -44.44 -6.81 15.74
C THR A 627 -45.62 -6.60 14.81
N THR A 628 -45.46 -6.78 13.48
CA THR A 628 -46.53 -6.61 12.49
C THR A 628 -47.60 -7.70 12.68
N LYS A 629 -48.86 -7.30 12.89
CA LYS A 629 -49.97 -8.23 13.01
C LYS A 629 -50.47 -8.66 11.64
N ILE A 630 -51.00 -9.88 11.54
CA ILE A 630 -51.68 -10.37 10.34
C ILE A 630 -52.82 -9.43 10.00
N GLY A 631 -53.02 -9.14 8.73
CA GLY A 631 -54.00 -8.17 8.22
C GLY A 631 -53.46 -6.73 8.14
N THR A 632 -52.30 -6.44 8.71
CA THR A 632 -51.73 -5.09 8.63
C THR A 632 -51.32 -4.76 7.20
N VAL A 633 -51.73 -3.60 6.72
CA VAL A 633 -51.29 -3.00 5.45
C VAL A 633 -50.07 -2.11 5.72
N ILE A 634 -49.02 -2.26 4.90
CA ILE A 634 -47.77 -1.51 5.00
C ILE A 634 -47.53 -0.82 3.65
N GLY A 635 -47.32 0.46 3.69
CA GLY A 635 -47.04 1.27 2.49
C GLY A 635 -48.00 2.47 2.40
N PRO A 636 -47.97 3.18 1.25
CA PRO A 636 -47.09 2.93 0.08
C PRO A 636 -45.62 3.20 0.36
N PHE A 637 -44.74 2.46 -0.28
CA PHE A 637 -43.29 2.67 -0.21
C PHE A 637 -42.62 2.41 -1.58
N ALA A 638 -41.55 3.13 -1.84
CA ALA A 638 -40.79 2.97 -3.09
C ALA A 638 -40.18 1.55 -3.20
N MET A 639 -40.36 0.89 -4.34
CA MET A 639 -39.90 -0.45 -4.63
C MET A 639 -39.60 -0.58 -6.11
N ASP A 640 -38.35 -1.00 -6.43
CA ASP A 640 -37.84 -1.08 -7.79
C ASP A 640 -38.07 0.26 -8.56
N ALA A 641 -38.70 0.26 -9.72
CA ALA A 641 -38.99 1.45 -10.50
C ALA A 641 -40.39 2.09 -10.17
N GLY A 642 -41.04 1.63 -9.08
CA GLY A 642 -42.40 2.07 -8.72
C GLY A 642 -42.64 2.06 -7.21
N TRP A 643 -43.87 1.77 -6.84
CA TRP A 643 -44.38 1.82 -5.47
C TRP A 643 -45.17 0.57 -5.13
N SER A 644 -44.96 0.04 -3.92
CA SER A 644 -45.67 -1.13 -3.42
C SER A 644 -46.46 -0.80 -2.17
N ILE A 645 -47.64 -1.43 -2.05
CA ILE A 645 -48.45 -1.54 -0.84
C ILE A 645 -48.59 -3.03 -0.57
N ILE A 646 -48.30 -3.49 0.64
CA ILE A 646 -48.41 -4.90 1.01
C ILE A 646 -49.36 -5.07 2.21
N ARG A 647 -50.04 -6.22 2.23
CA ARG A 647 -50.75 -6.71 3.44
C ARG A 647 -50.13 -8.02 3.89
N LEU A 648 -49.89 -8.14 5.19
CA LEU A 648 -49.45 -9.39 5.79
C LEU A 648 -50.62 -10.34 5.90
N GLU A 649 -50.66 -11.41 5.11
CA GLU A 649 -51.74 -12.39 5.11
C GLU A 649 -51.51 -13.52 6.11
N GLY A 650 -50.27 -13.82 6.40
CA GLY A 650 -49.91 -14.89 7.32
C GLY A 650 -48.41 -14.99 7.59
N ILE A 651 -48.10 -15.65 8.67
CA ILE A 651 -46.73 -15.94 9.09
C ILE A 651 -46.51 -17.45 9.00
N VAL A 652 -45.53 -17.86 8.24
CA VAL A 652 -45.06 -19.26 8.21
C VAL A 652 -43.92 -19.39 9.21
N PRO A 653 -44.18 -20.03 10.35
CA PRO A 653 -43.19 -20.13 11.40
C PRO A 653 -41.95 -20.96 10.97
N PRO A 654 -40.81 -20.76 11.60
CA PRO A 654 -39.64 -21.63 11.40
C PRO A 654 -40.00 -23.09 11.70
N GLN A 655 -39.60 -23.99 10.81
CA GLN A 655 -39.77 -25.42 10.97
C GLN A 655 -38.41 -26.12 11.01
N GLN A 656 -38.36 -27.26 11.68
CA GLN A 656 -37.18 -28.09 11.68
C GLN A 656 -36.85 -28.56 10.25
N LYS A 657 -35.70 -28.22 9.73
CA LYS A 657 -35.19 -28.76 8.46
C LYS A 657 -34.91 -30.26 8.63
N SER A 658 -35.19 -31.09 7.63
CA SER A 658 -34.65 -32.44 7.60
C SER A 658 -33.10 -32.41 7.49
N PHE A 659 -32.46 -33.54 7.76
CA PHE A 659 -31.01 -33.67 7.58
C PHE A 659 -30.57 -33.25 6.17
N GLU A 660 -31.28 -33.72 5.15
CA GLU A 660 -31.03 -33.42 3.74
C GLU A 660 -31.22 -31.94 3.42
N ALA A 661 -32.25 -31.33 3.96
CA ALA A 661 -32.51 -29.89 3.78
C ALA A 661 -31.54 -29.01 4.55
N ALA A 662 -30.90 -29.52 5.59
CA ALA A 662 -29.90 -28.81 6.39
C ALA A 662 -28.47 -28.94 5.83
N LEU A 663 -28.18 -29.90 4.93
CA LEU A 663 -26.83 -30.28 4.50
C LEU A 663 -25.95 -29.09 4.08
N THR A 664 -26.50 -28.11 3.37
CA THR A 664 -25.75 -26.93 2.92
C THR A 664 -25.18 -26.11 4.08
N ASP A 665 -25.96 -25.98 5.16
CA ASP A 665 -25.58 -25.22 6.35
C ASP A 665 -24.82 -26.13 7.36
N LEU A 666 -25.18 -27.40 7.40
CA LEU A 666 -24.66 -28.41 8.31
C LEU A 666 -23.21 -28.80 7.97
N ALA A 667 -22.88 -29.01 6.71
CA ALA A 667 -21.59 -29.53 6.30
C ALA A 667 -20.42 -28.65 6.76
N PRO A 668 -20.42 -27.32 6.58
CA PRO A 668 -19.38 -26.46 7.13
C PRO A 668 -19.30 -26.52 8.66
N ALA A 669 -20.45 -26.48 9.33
CA ALA A 669 -20.50 -26.52 10.80
C ALA A 669 -20.02 -27.85 11.37
N TYR A 670 -20.32 -28.95 10.71
CA TYR A 670 -19.79 -30.27 11.05
C TYR A 670 -18.28 -30.35 10.86
N GLN A 671 -17.76 -29.84 9.72
CA GLN A 671 -16.32 -29.79 9.47
C GLN A 671 -15.58 -28.97 10.53
N ASP A 672 -16.11 -27.82 10.92
CA ASP A 672 -15.56 -26.98 12.00
C ASP A 672 -15.55 -27.73 13.35
N ALA A 673 -16.63 -28.43 13.68
CA ALA A 673 -16.73 -29.20 14.89
C ALA A 673 -15.76 -30.40 14.89
N LEU A 674 -15.63 -31.11 13.76
CA LEU A 674 -14.68 -32.19 13.56
C LEU A 674 -13.23 -31.71 13.69
N GLN A 675 -12.90 -30.58 13.05
CA GLN A 675 -11.58 -29.99 13.16
C GLN A 675 -11.21 -29.65 14.60
N LYS A 676 -12.13 -29.05 15.36
CA LYS A 676 -11.92 -28.73 16.78
C LYS A 676 -11.73 -30.03 17.60
N ARG A 677 -12.56 -31.03 17.37
CA ARG A 677 -12.45 -32.33 18.05
C ARG A 677 -11.10 -32.99 17.79
N LEU A 678 -10.68 -33.11 16.53
CA LEU A 678 -9.39 -33.69 16.14
C LEU A 678 -8.22 -32.90 16.74
N THR A 679 -8.28 -31.60 16.70
CA THR A 679 -7.24 -30.73 17.28
C THR A 679 -7.12 -30.93 18.78
N GLU A 680 -8.22 -30.97 19.53
CA GLU A 680 -8.19 -31.17 20.99
C GLU A 680 -7.75 -32.60 21.37
N GLN A 681 -8.19 -33.60 20.63
CA GLN A 681 -7.72 -34.97 20.83
C GLN A 681 -6.20 -35.08 20.62
N TRP A 682 -5.69 -34.48 19.56
CA TRP A 682 -4.26 -34.44 19.31
C TRP A 682 -3.53 -33.66 20.40
N LEU A 683 -3.95 -32.42 20.71
CA LEU A 683 -3.30 -31.61 21.74
C LEU A 683 -3.35 -32.22 23.12
N SER A 684 -4.38 -33.00 23.45
CA SER A 684 -4.44 -33.73 24.74
C SER A 684 -3.28 -34.73 24.90
N VAL A 685 -2.94 -35.44 23.80
CA VAL A 685 -1.80 -36.39 23.77
C VAL A 685 -0.47 -35.61 23.84
N VAL A 686 -0.36 -34.51 23.12
CA VAL A 686 0.88 -33.70 23.12
C VAL A 686 1.13 -33.06 24.49
N ARG A 687 0.09 -32.59 25.20
CA ARG A 687 0.21 -32.01 26.55
C ARG A 687 0.71 -33.00 27.60
N VAL A 688 0.51 -34.31 27.40
CA VAL A 688 1.08 -35.34 28.27
C VAL A 688 2.60 -35.39 28.12
N ARG A 689 3.11 -35.24 26.90
CA ARG A 689 4.56 -35.25 26.62
C ARG A 689 5.20 -33.88 26.94
N HIS A 690 4.49 -32.81 26.69
CA HIS A 690 4.93 -31.43 26.91
C HIS A 690 3.92 -30.68 27.79
N PRO A 691 4.01 -30.80 29.11
CA PRO A 691 3.12 -30.09 30.03
C PRO A 691 3.18 -28.60 29.85
N VAL A 692 2.01 -27.95 29.80
CA VAL A 692 1.90 -26.50 29.78
C VAL A 692 1.66 -25.98 31.18
N THR A 693 2.50 -25.05 31.62
CA THR A 693 2.31 -24.39 32.91
C THR A 693 2.29 -22.86 32.67
N TYR A 694 1.44 -22.17 33.45
CA TYR A 694 1.33 -20.71 33.39
C TYR A 694 1.86 -20.11 34.67
N ASP A 695 2.72 -19.08 34.56
CA ASP A 695 3.18 -18.33 35.73
C ASP A 695 2.06 -17.39 36.21
N GLN A 696 1.25 -17.90 37.12
CA GLN A 696 0.09 -17.16 37.65
C GLN A 696 0.49 -15.88 38.37
N ILE A 697 1.66 -15.85 39.01
CA ILE A 697 2.17 -14.67 39.74
C ILE A 697 2.48 -13.57 38.73
N MET A 698 3.17 -13.94 37.65
CA MET A 698 3.52 -12.98 36.60
C MET A 698 2.29 -12.49 35.83
N ILE A 699 1.35 -13.41 35.51
CA ILE A 699 0.08 -13.09 34.88
C ILE A 699 -0.72 -12.09 35.72
N ASP A 700 -0.85 -12.33 37.03
CA ASP A 700 -1.57 -11.44 37.93
C ASP A 700 -0.88 -10.07 38.10
N LYS A 701 0.44 -10.04 37.99
CA LYS A 701 1.22 -8.80 38.00
C LYS A 701 1.00 -7.96 36.74
N ILE A 702 0.86 -8.60 35.59
CA ILE A 702 0.72 -7.90 34.30
C ILE A 702 -0.73 -7.46 34.05
N TRP A 703 -1.71 -8.34 34.30
CA TRP A 703 -3.12 -8.10 33.95
C TRP A 703 -4.08 -7.98 35.15
N GLY A 704 -3.56 -7.95 36.37
CA GLY A 704 -4.36 -7.94 37.59
C GLY A 704 -4.89 -9.35 37.96
N LYS A 705 -5.35 -9.49 39.21
CA LYS A 705 -5.97 -10.74 39.68
C LYS A 705 -7.33 -10.95 39.01
N ALA A 706 -7.72 -12.23 38.85
CA ALA A 706 -9.06 -12.55 38.41
C ALA A 706 -10.08 -11.93 39.38
N THR A 707 -10.97 -11.08 38.87
CA THR A 707 -12.13 -10.65 39.64
C THR A 707 -13.01 -11.87 39.87
N SER A 708 -13.21 -12.26 41.14
CA SER A 708 -14.16 -13.31 41.50
C SER A 708 -15.56 -12.84 41.09
N GLY A 709 -15.95 -13.15 39.84
CA GLY A 709 -17.29 -12.86 39.34
C GLY A 709 -18.28 -13.70 40.10
N LYS A 710 -19.07 -13.06 40.98
CA LYS A 710 -20.38 -13.58 41.36
C LYS A 710 -21.19 -13.64 40.07
N SER A 711 -21.52 -14.84 39.62
CA SER A 711 -22.52 -15.05 38.59
C SER A 711 -23.83 -14.37 39.01
N LYS A 712 -24.25 -13.39 38.24
CA LYS A 712 -25.64 -12.94 38.22
C LYS A 712 -26.36 -13.63 37.09
#